data_619e55af214293226ca02718f5322c7b
#
_entry.id   619e55af214293226ca02718f5322c7b
#
_cell.length_a   1.000
_cell.length_b   1.000
_cell.length_c   1.000
_cell.angle_alpha   90.00
_cell.angle_beta   90.00
_cell.angle_gamma   90.00
#
_symmetry.space_group_name_H-M   'P 1'
#
loop_
_entity.id
_entity.type
_entity.pdbx_description
1 polymer ?
#
loop_
_entity_poly.entity_id
_entity_poly.type
_entity_poly.pdbx_seq_one_letter_code
_entity_poly.pdbx_strand_id
1 'polypeptide(L)'
;MNQPAGAAYTEKRIFSGLKVTRMISRFRLRIPLRLSCWGLCCLLLHSCLTLPSLEARVTVDAIPAQPFGIAEIVIDLPAAPQPGGFDSSEFYLAESHGRALYPVFTEGRLRRAVGGILGTGDVRTPTTISILFLFTGADPLEVTLHTPSPQLMTIQPRPQPPRVYERTIKRWWREYHAAVREQEAMGDYPPVVQTYLTSMLARRLAIAPPLRSRVKKRSADPVQNSLEMLLGLEGLRLAALRKTSLGERTVGGPADRPLPVFIQRPLQVSRPPADQVTVEEIASHVPRECFYVRFGSFTNYLWLDRLVSEYGGDLNRMVTLRGLATGTSEKIQQQLALKKSALAGILGNQVIRDVAIIGRDTFVQQGAAVGVLFQARNDFLGLDLKKQRSAALEREEKNGATLRTVQLAGQEVSLLSTPDNRLRSYYAVDGAFHLVTTSRSIAERFLAMSTNGEALGATAEFQQARQTLPVSRDDTVFVYFSSFFLQGLLSPQYQVELPRRLQAATDLKLIQLAKLAAATEKVPGQTVDELIQRGLLPFQFGQRVDRSRPITQNGHPADSLRGAPGSFLPIPDVTITGITAQEESTCQQTIQHYQDHWKQMDPVMIGMKRQKLDGKGRERLVIDARIAPLDETKYGRWVSMLGPPAKYRISEPDGNVISVQASLRGGLVFPDVPPHTMFLGIRDSIPPTDLKLDGLFKTWSVLKTTPGYLGAWPQTGLLDRLPLGLAGQPDINGFSQFPLGLWRKQTGDGFSVIGFDPRLLGQVAPQLKIEPTETAAQVRIRVGDLSQARFAQWINALNYERARQTSTGNIHLLHLLTQQFGVPRSQSMTIAEDLLQARLACSLGGEYKLATTPNGSTRWYSTGGPTGVPARIPKDYQAPLLSWFRGLESSLTRQGNQVMLHAQLDIERKNSSN
;
A
#
# COMPACT_ATOMS: atom_id res chain seq x y z
N MET A 1 14.16 53.83 -20.09
CA MET A 1 13.02 54.77 -19.99
C MET A 1 11.87 53.95 -19.35
N ASN A 2 11.45 54.47 -18.18
CA ASN A 2 10.21 54.21 -17.45
C ASN A 2 9.96 52.80 -16.83
N GLN A 3 10.37 52.67 -15.60
CA GLN A 3 9.50 52.18 -14.53
C GLN A 3 8.37 53.19 -14.22
N PRO A 4 7.23 52.79 -13.56
CA PRO A 4 7.26 52.97 -12.13
C PRO A 4 6.47 51.88 -11.35
N ALA A 5 6.92 51.74 -10.09
CA ALA A 5 6.29 51.81 -8.75
C ALA A 5 5.21 50.76 -8.49
N GLY A 6 5.20 49.94 -7.47
CA GLY A 6 5.53 50.19 -6.06
C GLY A 6 4.22 50.12 -5.26
N ALA A 7 3.95 49.06 -4.53
CA ALA A 7 3.06 49.12 -3.39
C ALA A 7 3.46 48.08 -2.35
N ALA A 8 4.09 48.55 -1.30
CA ALA A 8 4.32 47.86 -0.06
C ALA A 8 3.01 47.78 0.74
N TYR A 9 2.73 46.65 1.38
CA TYR A 9 1.77 46.56 2.48
C TYR A 9 2.50 46.03 3.72
N THR A 10 2.49 46.93 4.68
CA THR A 10 3.06 46.88 6.03
C THR A 10 2.35 45.85 6.92
N GLU A 11 3.19 45.13 7.67
CA GLU A 11 2.82 44.42 8.90
C GLU A 11 2.23 45.37 9.95
N LYS A 12 1.18 44.89 10.63
CA LYS A 12 0.81 45.39 11.95
C LYS A 12 0.73 44.19 12.92
N ARG A 13 1.74 44.18 13.81
CA ARG A 13 1.69 43.46 15.09
C ARG A 13 0.63 44.13 15.97
N ILE A 14 -0.16 43.29 16.67
CA ILE A 14 -0.85 43.69 17.89
C ILE A 14 -0.54 42.63 18.96
N PHE A 15 0.29 43.01 19.90
CA PHE A 15 0.47 42.37 21.20
C PHE A 15 -0.54 43.01 22.19
N SER A 16 -1.28 42.20 22.95
CA SER A 16 -1.81 42.50 24.28
C SER A 16 -2.04 41.15 24.96
N GLY A 17 -1.40 40.69 25.93
CA GLY A 17 -1.12 41.21 27.25
C GLY A 17 -2.30 40.94 28.17
N LEU A 18 -2.37 39.76 28.84
CA LEU A 18 -3.25 39.57 30.01
C LEU A 18 -2.49 38.87 31.15
N LYS A 19 -2.37 39.61 32.20
CA LYS A 19 -1.77 39.27 33.49
C LYS A 19 -2.60 38.18 34.21
N VAL A 20 -1.92 37.19 34.73
CA VAL A 20 -2.42 36.26 35.74
C VAL A 20 -2.19 36.89 37.10
N THR A 21 -3.28 37.15 37.83
CA THR A 21 -3.23 37.54 39.25
C THR A 21 -3.70 36.36 40.09
N ARG A 22 -2.84 35.99 41.01
CA ARG A 22 -3.09 35.03 42.10
C ARG A 22 -4.28 35.48 42.95
N MET A 23 -5.12 34.54 43.33
CA MET A 23 -5.85 34.62 44.61
C MET A 23 -5.95 33.27 45.29
N ILE A 24 -5.20 33.18 46.38
CA ILE A 24 -5.28 32.12 47.41
C ILE A 24 -6.28 32.60 48.45
N SER A 25 -7.29 31.84 48.77
CA SER A 25 -7.89 31.91 50.08
C SER A 25 -8.42 30.55 50.54
N ARG A 26 -7.97 30.26 51.71
CA ARG A 26 -8.20 29.14 52.63
C ARG A 26 -9.69 29.00 52.98
N PHE A 27 -10.17 27.76 52.99
CA PHE A 27 -11.17 27.40 54.02
C PHE A 27 -10.89 26.00 54.56
N ARG A 28 -10.51 25.98 55.87
CA ARG A 28 -10.50 24.78 56.72
C ARG A 28 -11.91 24.67 57.31
N LEU A 29 -12.51 23.50 57.30
CA LEU A 29 -13.46 23.12 58.37
C LEU A 29 -13.28 21.66 58.76
N ARG A 30 -13.32 21.52 60.06
CA ARG A 30 -12.97 20.36 60.89
C ARG A 30 -14.08 19.31 60.94
N ILE A 31 -13.61 18.06 61.05
CA ILE A 31 -14.33 16.84 61.51
C ILE A 31 -14.81 17.04 62.97
N PRO A 32 -15.95 16.35 63.39
CA PRO A 32 -15.66 15.31 64.38
C PRO A 32 -16.32 13.94 64.08
N LEU A 33 -15.52 12.92 64.35
CA LEU A 33 -15.95 11.55 64.66
C LEU A 33 -16.95 11.52 65.82
N ARG A 34 -17.90 10.60 65.77
CA ARG A 34 -18.23 9.73 66.91
C ARG A 34 -18.92 8.43 66.48
N LEU A 35 -18.37 7.36 67.01
CA LEU A 35 -18.78 5.98 67.08
C LEU A 35 -20.22 5.80 67.66
N SER A 36 -20.90 4.75 67.23
CA SER A 36 -21.36 3.63 68.10
C SER A 36 -22.27 2.70 67.36
N CYS A 37 -21.80 1.49 67.31
CA CYS A 37 -22.26 0.26 67.94
C CYS A 37 -23.42 -0.45 67.27
N TRP A 38 -23.11 -1.57 66.74
CA TRP A 38 -23.62 -2.93 67.04
C TRP A 38 -25.10 -3.10 67.31
N GLY A 39 -25.75 -3.90 66.48
CA GLY A 39 -26.90 -4.71 66.91
C GLY A 39 -27.96 -4.84 65.84
N LEU A 40 -27.96 -5.85 65.07
CA LEU A 40 -28.99 -6.81 64.81
C LEU A 40 -28.59 -7.76 63.73
N CYS A 41 -28.04 -8.88 64.13
CA CYS A 41 -27.91 -10.10 63.34
C CYS A 41 -29.22 -10.86 63.41
N CYS A 42 -29.50 -11.59 62.32
CA CYS A 42 -30.45 -12.69 62.22
C CYS A 42 -31.95 -12.36 62.26
N LEU A 43 -32.54 -12.29 61.08
CA LEU A 43 -33.77 -12.99 60.69
C LEU A 43 -34.22 -12.43 59.34
N LEU A 44 -34.02 -13.24 58.31
CA LEU A 44 -34.88 -13.43 57.12
C LEU A 44 -34.13 -14.13 55.98
N LEU A 45 -33.88 -15.41 56.19
CA LEU A 45 -33.79 -16.39 55.14
C LEU A 45 -35.21 -16.60 54.60
N HIS A 46 -35.32 -16.65 53.28
CA HIS A 46 -36.48 -16.90 52.43
C HIS A 46 -37.20 -15.64 51.92
N SER A 47 -36.63 -15.05 50.94
CA SER A 47 -37.38 -14.59 49.77
C SER A 47 -36.49 -14.76 48.54
N CYS A 48 -36.88 -15.65 47.66
CA CYS A 48 -36.38 -15.68 46.28
C CYS A 48 -36.51 -14.26 45.68
N LEU A 49 -35.49 -13.48 45.75
CA LEU A 49 -35.35 -12.30 44.92
C LEU A 49 -35.00 -12.80 43.54
N THR A 50 -36.01 -12.98 42.72
CA THR A 50 -35.89 -12.81 41.27
C THR A 50 -35.25 -11.45 41.08
N LEU A 51 -33.94 -11.44 40.76
CA LEU A 51 -33.28 -10.27 40.28
C LEU A 51 -34.10 -9.79 39.06
N PRO A 52 -34.65 -8.55 39.06
CA PRO A 52 -35.24 -8.02 37.85
C PRO A 52 -34.16 -8.05 36.80
N SER A 53 -34.42 -8.73 35.68
CA SER A 53 -33.67 -8.54 34.47
C SER A 53 -33.70 -7.03 34.22
N LEU A 54 -32.54 -6.36 34.28
CA LEU A 54 -32.43 -4.97 33.88
C LEU A 54 -32.72 -4.97 32.37
N GLU A 55 -33.97 -4.76 32.02
CA GLU A 55 -34.35 -4.53 30.64
C GLU A 55 -33.66 -3.25 30.15
N ALA A 56 -32.89 -3.37 29.08
CA ALA A 56 -32.28 -2.24 28.43
C ALA A 56 -33.38 -1.22 28.06
N ARG A 57 -33.28 0.00 28.58
CA ARG A 57 -34.23 1.06 28.23
C ARG A 57 -33.96 1.53 26.83
N VAL A 58 -34.93 1.31 25.93
CA VAL A 58 -34.83 1.68 24.51
C VAL A 58 -35.74 2.88 24.26
N THR A 59 -35.16 3.97 23.74
CA THR A 59 -35.95 5.13 23.23
C THR A 59 -35.76 5.20 21.73
N VAL A 60 -36.85 5.49 20.99
CA VAL A 60 -36.83 5.51 19.53
C VAL A 60 -37.56 6.74 19.01
N ASP A 61 -36.89 7.50 18.15
CA ASP A 61 -37.44 8.63 17.41
C ASP A 61 -37.21 8.44 15.90
N ALA A 62 -38.23 8.65 15.09
CA ALA A 62 -38.11 8.56 13.64
C ALA A 62 -38.88 9.67 12.90
N ILE A 63 -38.26 10.24 11.87
CA ILE A 63 -38.80 11.33 11.05
C ILE A 63 -38.83 10.86 9.60
N PRO A 64 -40.01 10.77 8.95
CA PRO A 64 -40.12 10.41 7.54
C PRO A 64 -39.75 11.59 6.65
N ALA A 65 -39.02 11.33 5.59
CA ALA A 65 -38.70 12.31 4.54
C ALA A 65 -38.24 11.59 3.26
N GLN A 66 -38.12 12.33 2.15
CA GLN A 66 -37.58 11.85 0.90
C GLN A 66 -36.27 12.56 0.56
N PRO A 67 -35.24 11.86 0.02
CA PRO A 67 -35.23 10.42 -0.32
C PRO A 67 -35.06 9.49 0.88
N PHE A 68 -34.70 10.02 2.05
CA PHE A 68 -34.49 9.23 3.26
C PHE A 68 -35.16 9.85 4.46
N GLY A 69 -35.89 9.05 5.24
CA GLY A 69 -36.19 9.37 6.62
C GLY A 69 -34.98 9.12 7.51
N ILE A 70 -35.04 9.60 8.75
CA ILE A 70 -33.98 9.41 9.76
C ILE A 70 -34.60 8.93 11.06
N ALA A 71 -33.92 7.97 11.70
CA ALA A 71 -34.30 7.46 13.01
C ALA A 71 -33.13 7.39 13.96
N GLU A 72 -33.39 7.50 15.26
CA GLU A 72 -32.44 7.32 16.35
C GLU A 72 -32.99 6.27 17.33
N ILE A 73 -32.17 5.28 17.63
CA ILE A 73 -32.38 4.31 18.69
C ILE A 73 -31.34 4.55 19.76
N VAL A 74 -31.75 4.76 21.00
CA VAL A 74 -30.88 4.92 22.14
C VAL A 74 -31.10 3.76 23.11
N ILE A 75 -30.03 3.03 23.44
CA ILE A 75 -30.03 1.83 24.26
C ILE A 75 -29.15 2.04 25.46
N ASP A 76 -29.72 1.91 26.64
CA ASP A 76 -28.96 1.88 27.89
C ASP A 76 -28.54 0.42 28.16
N LEU A 77 -27.26 0.13 28.08
CA LEU A 77 -26.71 -1.19 28.35
C LEU A 77 -26.44 -1.34 29.85
N PRO A 78 -26.81 -2.48 30.48
CA PRO A 78 -26.40 -2.74 31.84
C PRO A 78 -24.87 -2.83 31.91
N ALA A 79 -24.30 -2.25 33.00
CA ALA A 79 -22.87 -2.17 33.20
C ALA A 79 -22.28 -3.57 33.41
N ALA A 80 -21.84 -4.21 32.31
CA ALA A 80 -21.02 -5.40 32.39
C ALA A 80 -19.57 -5.03 32.01
N PRO A 81 -18.56 -5.47 32.74
CA PRO A 81 -17.17 -5.21 32.43
C PRO A 81 -16.79 -6.05 31.21
N GLN A 82 -16.71 -5.42 30.01
CA GLN A 82 -16.06 -6.04 28.87
C GLN A 82 -14.64 -5.46 28.76
N PRO A 83 -13.60 -6.26 28.91
CA PRO A 83 -12.25 -5.83 28.58
C PRO A 83 -12.11 -5.80 27.06
N GLY A 84 -12.14 -4.60 26.46
CA GLY A 84 -11.80 -4.51 25.06
C GLY A 84 -12.44 -3.41 24.22
N GLY A 85 -13.32 -2.61 24.77
CA GLY A 85 -13.98 -1.54 24.03
C GLY A 85 -15.17 -2.02 23.19
N PHE A 86 -15.95 -1.07 22.70
CA PHE A 86 -17.10 -1.30 21.84
C PHE A 86 -16.65 -1.68 20.42
N ASP A 87 -16.99 -2.89 19.95
CA ASP A 87 -16.81 -3.31 18.56
C ASP A 87 -18.13 -3.16 17.79
N SER A 88 -18.21 -2.14 16.95
CA SER A 88 -19.40 -1.89 16.12
C SER A 88 -19.73 -3.03 15.14
N SER A 89 -18.80 -3.93 14.86
CA SER A 89 -19.03 -5.10 14.00
C SER A 89 -19.87 -6.20 14.67
N GLU A 90 -20.04 -6.14 15.99
CA GLU A 90 -20.91 -7.06 16.75
C GLU A 90 -22.39 -6.66 16.63
N PHE A 91 -22.69 -5.43 16.20
CA PHE A 91 -24.04 -4.91 16.09
C PHE A 91 -24.49 -4.89 14.63
N TYR A 92 -25.65 -5.45 14.38
CA TYR A 92 -26.26 -5.49 13.07
C TYR A 92 -27.71 -5.04 13.16
N LEU A 93 -28.11 -4.08 12.33
CA LEU A 93 -29.46 -3.55 12.25
C LEU A 93 -30.11 -4.07 10.96
N ALA A 94 -31.19 -4.83 11.10
CA ALA A 94 -31.96 -5.36 9.97
C ALA A 94 -33.41 -4.89 10.04
N GLU A 95 -34.01 -4.65 8.88
CA GLU A 95 -35.44 -4.37 8.77
C GLU A 95 -36.18 -5.60 8.20
N SER A 96 -37.31 -5.98 8.80
CA SER A 96 -38.03 -7.23 8.52
C SER A 96 -38.51 -7.33 7.07
N HIS A 97 -38.86 -6.21 6.46
CA HIS A 97 -39.31 -6.16 5.05
C HIS A 97 -38.14 -5.90 4.07
N GLY A 98 -36.89 -5.86 4.58
CA GLY A 98 -35.67 -5.71 3.80
C GLY A 98 -35.49 -4.32 3.22
N ARG A 99 -35.96 -3.26 3.87
CA ARG A 99 -35.67 -1.89 3.49
C ARG A 99 -34.20 -1.55 3.78
N ALA A 100 -33.61 -0.72 2.93
CA ALA A 100 -32.23 -0.25 3.10
C ALA A 100 -32.11 0.63 4.34
N LEU A 101 -31.14 0.32 5.21
CA LEU A 101 -30.79 1.11 6.38
C LEU A 101 -29.31 1.53 6.28
N TYR A 102 -29.02 2.80 6.61
CA TYR A 102 -27.66 3.32 6.65
C TYR A 102 -27.30 3.74 8.09
N PRO A 103 -26.97 2.80 8.99
CA PRO A 103 -26.73 3.08 10.39
C PRO A 103 -25.32 3.63 10.65
N VAL A 104 -25.23 4.43 11.71
CA VAL A 104 -24.00 4.79 12.39
C VAL A 104 -24.19 4.53 13.89
N PHE A 105 -23.23 3.78 14.46
CA PHE A 105 -23.22 3.43 15.86
C PHE A 105 -22.30 4.39 16.60
N THR A 106 -22.78 5.04 17.66
CA THR A 106 -22.00 5.99 18.45
C THR A 106 -22.07 5.66 19.92
N GLU A 107 -20.92 5.65 20.57
CA GLU A 107 -20.87 5.64 22.02
C GLU A 107 -21.07 7.07 22.57
N GLY A 108 -21.62 7.20 23.77
CA GLY A 108 -21.79 8.50 24.44
C GLY A 108 -20.47 9.27 24.54
N ARG A 109 -20.28 10.27 23.67
CA ARG A 109 -19.00 11.00 23.49
C ARG A 109 -18.52 11.82 24.68
N LEU A 110 -19.41 12.21 25.59
CA LEU A 110 -19.05 13.08 26.70
C LEU A 110 -17.99 12.45 27.65
N ARG A 111 -17.90 11.13 27.71
CA ARG A 111 -16.93 10.45 28.60
C ARG A 111 -15.55 10.25 27.99
N ARG A 112 -15.42 10.11 26.65
CA ARG A 112 -14.07 10.03 25.99
C ARG A 112 -13.27 11.33 26.13
N ALA A 113 -13.93 12.49 26.02
CA ALA A 113 -13.27 13.78 26.15
C ALA A 113 -12.80 14.05 27.59
N VAL A 114 -13.60 13.66 28.58
CA VAL A 114 -13.29 13.91 30.00
C VAL A 114 -12.29 12.88 30.54
N GLY A 115 -12.39 11.62 30.15
CA GLY A 115 -11.43 10.56 30.55
C GLY A 115 -10.01 10.79 30.00
N GLY A 116 -9.89 11.31 28.78
CA GLY A 116 -8.60 11.65 28.18
C GLY A 116 -7.91 12.87 28.83
N ILE A 117 -8.68 13.78 29.41
CA ILE A 117 -8.15 14.99 30.09
C ILE A 117 -7.75 14.70 31.54
N LEU A 118 -8.41 13.76 32.20
CA LEU A 118 -8.24 13.53 33.65
C LEU A 118 -7.32 12.33 33.99
N GLY A 119 -6.82 11.58 33.01
CA GLY A 119 -5.80 10.54 33.24
C GLY A 119 -6.24 9.38 34.18
N THR A 120 -7.53 9.24 34.44
CA THR A 120 -8.04 8.16 35.30
C THR A 120 -8.30 6.93 34.47
N GLY A 121 -7.38 5.97 34.54
CA GLY A 121 -7.36 4.72 33.76
C GLY A 121 -8.41 3.68 34.11
N ASP A 122 -9.58 4.07 34.58
CA ASP A 122 -10.70 3.17 34.89
C ASP A 122 -11.83 3.44 33.89
N VAL A 123 -11.74 2.86 32.70
CA VAL A 123 -12.79 2.93 31.66
C VAL A 123 -13.92 1.99 32.09
N ARG A 124 -14.82 2.49 32.92
CA ARG A 124 -16.11 1.83 33.12
C ARG A 124 -16.93 1.98 31.83
N THR A 125 -17.47 0.89 31.38
CA THR A 125 -18.26 0.67 30.15
C THR A 125 -19.25 1.78 29.86
N PRO A 126 -19.43 2.13 28.55
CA PRO A 126 -20.46 3.05 28.15
C PRO A 126 -21.83 2.48 28.54
N THR A 127 -22.61 3.29 29.24
CA THR A 127 -23.96 2.91 29.63
C THR A 127 -24.99 3.16 28.54
N THR A 128 -24.60 3.84 27.46
CA THR A 128 -25.56 4.26 26.42
C THR A 128 -24.96 4.16 25.03
N ILE A 129 -25.63 3.46 24.11
CA ILE A 129 -25.30 3.40 22.68
C ILE A 129 -26.41 4.13 21.91
N SER A 130 -26.03 5.06 21.02
CA SER A 130 -26.96 5.71 20.10
C SER A 130 -26.70 5.16 18.68
N ILE A 131 -27.75 4.73 18.01
CA ILE A 131 -27.77 4.23 16.63
C ILE A 131 -28.61 5.22 15.81
N LEU A 132 -27.93 6.06 15.03
CA LEU A 132 -28.61 6.90 14.06
C LEU A 132 -28.60 6.21 12.70
N PHE A 133 -29.72 6.17 11.99
CA PHE A 133 -29.76 5.54 10.67
C PHE A 133 -30.74 6.24 9.74
N LEU A 134 -30.37 6.23 8.45
CA LEU A 134 -31.29 6.61 7.39
C LEU A 134 -32.10 5.38 6.96
N PHE A 135 -33.34 5.61 6.51
CA PHE A 135 -34.22 4.58 5.96
C PHE A 135 -35.01 5.10 4.76
N THR A 136 -35.43 4.20 3.88
CA THR A 136 -36.27 4.53 2.73
C THR A 136 -37.76 4.34 3.06
N GLY A 137 -38.65 5.17 2.44
CA GLY A 137 -40.11 5.10 2.64
C GLY A 137 -40.60 5.82 3.90
N ALA A 138 -41.91 5.91 4.03
CA ALA A 138 -42.59 6.58 5.15
C ALA A 138 -43.37 5.60 6.07
N ASP A 139 -43.54 4.36 5.63
CA ASP A 139 -44.29 3.35 6.36
C ASP A 139 -43.59 2.94 7.67
N PRO A 140 -44.34 2.37 8.63
CA PRO A 140 -43.79 1.80 9.86
C PRO A 140 -42.61 0.87 9.58
N LEU A 141 -41.59 0.90 10.45
CA LEU A 141 -40.39 0.09 10.36
C LEU A 141 -40.45 -1.02 11.42
N GLU A 142 -40.18 -2.25 11.00
CA GLU A 142 -39.94 -3.36 11.91
C GLU A 142 -38.44 -3.66 11.90
N VAL A 143 -37.73 -3.14 12.90
CA VAL A 143 -36.28 -3.22 12.96
C VAL A 143 -35.84 -4.18 14.04
N THR A 144 -34.98 -5.13 13.67
CA THR A 144 -34.30 -6.04 14.59
C THR A 144 -32.87 -5.57 14.79
N LEU A 145 -32.53 -5.23 16.02
CA LEU A 145 -31.14 -5.05 16.41
C LEU A 145 -30.57 -6.39 16.88
N HIS A 146 -29.65 -6.91 16.11
CA HIS A 146 -28.90 -8.12 16.45
C HIS A 146 -27.74 -7.74 17.39
N THR A 147 -27.97 -8.01 18.66
CA THR A 147 -27.01 -7.95 19.79
C THR A 147 -26.89 -9.34 20.38
N PRO A 148 -26.08 -9.56 21.44
CA PRO A 148 -26.16 -10.80 22.22
C PRO A 148 -27.59 -11.19 22.65
N SER A 149 -28.49 -10.23 22.77
CA SER A 149 -29.94 -10.47 22.98
C SER A 149 -30.71 -9.69 21.90
N PRO A 150 -31.13 -10.34 20.79
CA PRO A 150 -31.82 -9.64 19.70
C PRO A 150 -33.07 -8.92 20.19
N GLN A 151 -33.24 -7.69 19.75
CA GLN A 151 -34.39 -6.85 20.10
C GLN A 151 -35.15 -6.45 18.83
N LEU A 152 -36.43 -6.86 18.73
CA LEU A 152 -37.35 -6.44 17.69
C LEU A 152 -38.05 -5.16 18.14
N MET A 153 -38.09 -4.16 17.29
CA MET A 153 -38.68 -2.85 17.57
C MET A 153 -39.58 -2.44 16.41
N THR A 154 -40.80 -2.01 16.69
CA THR A 154 -41.67 -1.35 15.74
C THR A 154 -41.52 0.15 15.87
N ILE A 155 -41.11 0.82 14.81
CA ILE A 155 -40.84 2.25 14.76
C ILE A 155 -41.91 2.93 13.90
N GLN A 156 -42.62 3.88 14.48
CA GLN A 156 -43.62 4.70 13.78
C GLN A 156 -43.00 6.06 13.41
N PRO A 157 -42.66 6.30 12.14
CA PRO A 157 -42.18 7.61 11.73
C PRO A 157 -43.23 8.69 11.93
N ARG A 158 -42.85 9.80 12.57
CA ARG A 158 -43.75 10.93 12.82
C ARG A 158 -43.19 12.19 12.17
N PRO A 159 -44.01 12.93 11.39
CA PRO A 159 -43.60 14.21 10.81
C PRO A 159 -43.13 15.18 11.90
N GLN A 160 -42.01 15.82 11.64
CA GLN A 160 -41.40 16.80 12.53
C GLN A 160 -41.11 18.10 11.75
N PRO A 161 -40.96 19.27 12.40
CA PRO A 161 -40.56 20.49 11.72
C PRO A 161 -39.30 20.31 10.88
N PRO A 162 -39.21 20.91 9.67
CA PRO A 162 -38.07 20.76 8.79
C PRO A 162 -36.69 21.02 9.45
N ARG A 163 -36.64 22.00 10.38
CA ARG A 163 -35.42 22.33 11.14
C ARG A 163 -34.93 21.19 12.02
N VAL A 164 -35.81 20.32 12.54
CA VAL A 164 -35.44 19.16 13.38
C VAL A 164 -34.82 18.11 12.48
N TYR A 165 -35.45 17.82 11.34
CA TYR A 165 -34.93 16.89 10.33
C TYR A 165 -33.55 17.34 9.86
N GLU A 166 -33.36 18.59 9.44
CA GLU A 166 -32.07 19.10 8.97
C GLU A 166 -30.96 18.99 10.04
N ARG A 167 -31.30 19.27 11.30
CA ARG A 167 -30.34 19.14 12.41
C ARG A 167 -29.92 17.70 12.61
N THR A 168 -30.87 16.77 12.57
CA THR A 168 -30.63 15.34 12.77
C THR A 168 -29.83 14.74 11.62
N ILE A 169 -30.16 15.11 10.36
CA ILE A 169 -29.35 14.72 9.17
C ILE A 169 -27.92 15.24 9.26
N LYS A 170 -27.71 16.51 9.63
CA LYS A 170 -26.35 17.07 9.80
C LYS A 170 -25.59 16.36 10.92
N ARG A 171 -26.25 15.95 11.99
CA ARG A 171 -25.65 15.13 13.05
C ARG A 171 -25.26 13.75 12.51
N TRP A 172 -26.20 13.04 11.90
CA TRP A 172 -25.95 11.73 11.29
C TRP A 172 -24.78 11.79 10.30
N TRP A 173 -24.79 12.77 9.39
CA TRP A 173 -23.72 12.95 8.39
C TRP A 173 -22.34 13.08 9.00
N ARG A 174 -22.23 13.91 10.05
CA ARG A 174 -20.97 14.10 10.77
C ARG A 174 -20.48 12.80 11.43
N GLU A 175 -21.37 12.07 12.10
CA GLU A 175 -21.06 10.81 12.78
C GLU A 175 -20.71 9.71 11.76
N TYR A 176 -21.51 9.56 10.71
CA TYR A 176 -21.30 8.62 9.62
C TYR A 176 -19.92 8.83 8.98
N HIS A 177 -19.59 10.09 8.68
CA HIS A 177 -18.31 10.44 8.08
C HIS A 177 -17.11 10.22 9.03
N ALA A 178 -17.31 10.35 10.34
CA ALA A 178 -16.28 10.04 11.33
C ALA A 178 -16.02 8.52 11.39
N ALA A 179 -17.08 7.70 11.40
CA ALA A 179 -16.98 6.24 11.37
C ALA A 179 -16.30 5.73 10.10
N VAL A 180 -16.66 6.29 8.93
CA VAL A 180 -16.01 5.96 7.65
C VAL A 180 -14.51 6.23 7.70
N ARG A 181 -14.07 7.37 8.23
CA ARG A 181 -12.64 7.70 8.33
C ARG A 181 -11.88 6.75 9.26
N GLU A 182 -12.49 6.33 10.34
CA GLU A 182 -11.90 5.35 11.25
C GLU A 182 -11.71 3.99 10.57
N GLN A 183 -12.70 3.53 9.81
CA GLN A 183 -12.62 2.30 9.03
C GLN A 183 -11.56 2.38 7.92
N GLU A 184 -11.48 3.52 7.20
CA GLU A 184 -10.45 3.75 6.17
C GLU A 184 -9.03 3.67 6.77
N ALA A 185 -8.83 4.12 8.01
CA ALA A 185 -7.53 4.08 8.67
C ALA A 185 -7.08 2.66 9.08
N MET A 186 -8.02 1.74 9.28
CA MET A 186 -7.73 0.34 9.62
C MET A 186 -7.39 -0.51 8.38
N GLY A 187 -7.99 -0.20 7.23
CA GLY A 187 -7.89 -1.03 6.02
C GLY A 187 -6.58 -0.84 5.24
N ASP A 188 -6.09 -1.92 4.64
CA ASP A 188 -4.97 -1.93 3.67
C ASP A 188 -5.47 -1.94 2.22
N TYR A 189 -6.76 -1.83 2.00
CA TYR A 189 -7.40 -1.87 0.71
C TYR A 189 -7.84 -0.47 0.28
N PRO A 190 -7.99 -0.24 -1.05
CA PRO A 190 -8.57 1.01 -1.54
C PRO A 190 -9.98 1.20 -0.95
N PRO A 191 -10.32 2.37 -0.39
CA PRO A 191 -11.62 2.60 0.25
C PRO A 191 -12.75 2.80 -0.78
N VAL A 192 -12.94 1.82 -1.67
CA VAL A 192 -13.88 1.87 -2.79
C VAL A 192 -15.33 1.95 -2.28
N VAL A 193 -15.66 1.06 -1.34
CA VAL A 193 -17.02 0.95 -0.77
C VAL A 193 -17.38 2.20 0.01
N GLN A 194 -16.49 2.63 0.91
CA GLN A 194 -16.70 3.82 1.74
C GLN A 194 -16.79 5.10 0.90
N THR A 195 -15.93 5.21 -0.13
CA THR A 195 -15.96 6.38 -1.04
C THR A 195 -17.24 6.41 -1.85
N TYR A 196 -17.72 5.26 -2.36
CA TYR A 196 -18.98 5.16 -3.07
C TYR A 196 -20.16 5.56 -2.19
N LEU A 197 -20.32 4.93 -1.01
CA LEU A 197 -21.44 5.20 -0.09
C LEU A 197 -21.47 6.67 0.31
N THR A 198 -20.33 7.23 0.74
CA THR A 198 -20.25 8.64 1.13
C THR A 198 -20.64 9.57 -0.01
N SER A 199 -20.19 9.30 -1.24
CA SER A 199 -20.48 10.14 -2.41
C SER A 199 -21.95 10.00 -2.85
N MET A 200 -22.48 8.80 -2.85
CA MET A 200 -23.87 8.49 -3.22
C MET A 200 -24.84 9.12 -2.24
N LEU A 201 -24.63 8.96 -0.94
CA LEU A 201 -25.48 9.55 0.09
C LEU A 201 -25.41 11.07 0.11
N ALA A 202 -24.19 11.65 -0.04
CA ALA A 202 -24.01 13.09 -0.16
C ALA A 202 -24.84 13.69 -1.33
N ARG A 203 -24.78 13.05 -2.49
CA ARG A 203 -25.50 13.46 -3.69
C ARG A 203 -27.03 13.40 -3.50
N ARG A 204 -27.53 12.29 -2.95
CA ARG A 204 -28.97 12.06 -2.75
C ARG A 204 -29.56 12.95 -1.65
N LEU A 205 -28.78 13.29 -0.63
CA LEU A 205 -29.16 14.21 0.45
C LEU A 205 -28.93 15.68 0.09
N ALA A 206 -28.38 15.97 -1.09
CA ALA A 206 -27.96 17.32 -1.51
C ALA A 206 -27.04 18.02 -0.47
N ILE A 207 -26.20 17.23 0.20
CA ILE A 207 -25.21 17.72 1.17
C ILE A 207 -23.85 17.81 0.46
N ALA A 208 -23.13 18.90 0.69
CA ALA A 208 -21.78 19.01 0.16
C ALA A 208 -20.93 17.84 0.68
N PRO A 209 -20.22 17.09 -0.21
CA PRO A 209 -19.31 16.07 0.24
C PRO A 209 -18.26 16.72 1.14
N PRO A 210 -17.79 16.03 2.18
CA PRO A 210 -16.85 16.61 3.12
C PRO A 210 -15.59 17.04 2.36
N LEU A 211 -15.21 18.32 2.51
CA LEU A 211 -13.95 18.84 2.01
C LEU A 211 -12.85 17.98 2.66
N ARG A 212 -12.31 17.06 1.89
CA ARG A 212 -11.24 16.19 2.39
C ARG A 212 -10.03 17.04 2.73
N SER A 213 -9.44 16.74 3.88
CA SER A 213 -8.12 17.21 4.22
C SER A 213 -7.24 17.07 2.96
N ARG A 214 -6.74 18.18 2.49
CA ARG A 214 -5.84 18.39 1.37
C ARG A 214 -5.30 17.08 0.77
N VAL A 215 -6.04 16.52 -0.21
CA VAL A 215 -5.33 15.75 -1.24
C VAL A 215 -4.22 16.70 -1.69
N LYS A 216 -2.97 16.34 -1.46
CA LYS A 216 -1.86 17.10 -2.06
C LYS A 216 -2.30 17.35 -3.49
N LYS A 217 -2.54 18.63 -3.84
CA LYS A 217 -2.75 18.99 -5.25
C LYS A 217 -1.62 18.27 -5.96
N ARG A 218 -1.96 17.49 -6.99
CA ARG A 218 -0.97 16.83 -7.81
C ARG A 218 0.15 17.83 -7.99
N SER A 219 1.35 17.48 -7.59
CA SER A 219 2.47 18.40 -7.65
C SER A 219 2.52 18.96 -9.06
N ALA A 220 2.76 20.25 -9.19
CA ALA A 220 3.09 20.81 -10.48
C ALA A 220 4.45 20.29 -11.01
N ASP A 221 5.15 19.51 -10.17
CA ASP A 221 6.42 18.85 -10.49
C ASP A 221 6.16 17.59 -11.34
N PRO A 222 6.51 17.60 -12.63
CA PRO A 222 6.37 16.45 -13.52
C PRO A 222 7.17 15.21 -13.08
N VAL A 223 8.30 15.39 -12.38
CA VAL A 223 9.12 14.29 -11.82
C VAL A 223 8.32 13.52 -10.78
N GLN A 224 7.70 14.24 -9.84
CA GLN A 224 6.86 13.60 -8.84
C GLN A 224 5.68 12.87 -9.48
N ASN A 225 5.04 13.47 -10.48
CA ASN A 225 3.94 12.84 -11.21
C ASN A 225 4.39 11.56 -11.92
N SER A 226 5.61 11.52 -12.45
CA SER A 226 6.14 10.33 -13.12
C SER A 226 6.55 9.24 -12.15
N LEU A 227 7.16 9.58 -11.03
CA LEU A 227 7.42 8.62 -9.96
C LEU A 227 6.12 8.07 -9.38
N GLU A 228 5.08 8.89 -9.21
CA GLU A 228 3.74 8.43 -8.83
C GLU A 228 3.14 7.50 -9.89
N MET A 229 3.37 7.71 -11.17
CA MET A 229 2.92 6.83 -12.23
C MET A 229 3.68 5.51 -12.25
N LEU A 230 4.98 5.52 -11.99
CA LEU A 230 5.82 4.32 -11.99
C LEU A 230 5.69 3.50 -10.70
N LEU A 231 5.58 4.17 -9.55
CA LEU A 231 5.66 3.55 -8.22
C LEU A 231 4.41 3.76 -7.37
N GLY A 232 3.56 4.73 -7.72
CA GLY A 232 2.43 5.20 -6.92
C GLY A 232 1.06 4.97 -7.58
N LEU A 233 0.88 3.90 -8.35
CA LEU A 233 -0.39 3.57 -9.04
C LEU A 233 -1.61 3.60 -8.12
N GLU A 234 -1.43 3.26 -6.85
CA GLU A 234 -2.50 3.29 -5.87
C GLU A 234 -3.03 4.71 -5.62
N GLY A 235 -2.14 5.70 -5.58
CA GLY A 235 -2.53 7.12 -5.51
C GLY A 235 -3.36 7.56 -6.71
N LEU A 236 -2.97 7.13 -7.91
CA LEU A 236 -3.73 7.41 -9.14
C LEU A 236 -5.09 6.72 -9.16
N ARG A 237 -5.18 5.48 -8.68
CA ARG A 237 -6.46 4.76 -8.53
C ARG A 237 -7.40 5.49 -7.58
N LEU A 238 -6.91 5.89 -6.42
CA LEU A 238 -7.69 6.65 -5.44
C LEU A 238 -8.14 8.00 -5.99
N ALA A 239 -7.29 8.69 -6.76
CA ALA A 239 -7.67 9.94 -7.43
C ALA A 239 -8.75 9.72 -8.47
N ALA A 240 -8.66 8.69 -9.31
CA ALA A 240 -9.69 8.32 -10.27
C ALA A 240 -11.01 7.96 -9.60
N LEU A 241 -10.97 7.14 -8.55
CA LEU A 241 -12.13 6.74 -7.76
C LEU A 241 -12.87 7.96 -7.18
N ARG A 242 -12.12 8.87 -6.56
CA ARG A 242 -12.67 10.10 -5.96
C ARG A 242 -13.29 11.03 -7.01
N LYS A 243 -12.54 11.29 -8.09
CA LYS A 243 -13.01 12.16 -9.18
C LYS A 243 -14.30 11.65 -9.80
N THR A 244 -14.37 10.34 -10.08
CA THR A 244 -15.55 9.73 -10.67
C THR A 244 -16.72 9.69 -9.69
N SER A 245 -16.50 9.29 -8.43
CA SER A 245 -17.57 9.19 -7.42
C SER A 245 -18.21 10.53 -7.08
N LEU A 246 -17.42 11.61 -7.09
CA LEU A 246 -17.92 12.96 -6.81
C LEU A 246 -18.58 13.64 -8.02
N GLY A 247 -18.49 13.04 -9.20
CA GLY A 247 -18.99 13.68 -10.43
C GLY A 247 -18.16 14.88 -10.88
N GLU A 248 -16.93 15.06 -10.35
CA GLU A 248 -15.98 16.13 -10.73
C GLU A 248 -15.35 15.90 -12.11
N ARG A 249 -15.99 15.04 -12.90
CA ARG A 249 -15.53 14.68 -14.20
C ARG A 249 -15.80 15.82 -15.18
N THR A 250 -14.80 16.55 -15.57
CA THR A 250 -14.85 17.30 -16.81
C THR A 250 -14.88 16.28 -17.94
N VAL A 251 -16.01 16.16 -18.63
CA VAL A 251 -16.04 15.50 -19.93
C VAL A 251 -15.07 16.32 -20.77
N GLY A 252 -13.92 15.73 -21.10
CA GLY A 252 -12.97 16.38 -22.01
C GLY A 252 -13.69 16.74 -23.29
N GLY A 253 -13.25 17.81 -23.98
CA GLY A 253 -13.75 18.11 -25.29
C GLY A 253 -13.60 16.92 -26.25
N PRO A 254 -13.97 17.05 -27.51
CA PRO A 254 -13.88 15.96 -28.47
C PRO A 254 -12.46 15.39 -28.54
N ALA A 255 -12.35 14.08 -28.67
CA ALA A 255 -11.08 13.39 -28.85
C ALA A 255 -10.76 13.31 -30.35
N ASP A 256 -10.54 14.45 -30.95
CA ASP A 256 -10.32 14.63 -32.40
C ASP A 256 -8.86 14.94 -32.77
N ARG A 257 -7.99 15.08 -31.77
CA ARG A 257 -6.59 15.41 -31.98
C ARG A 257 -5.75 14.13 -32.12
N PRO A 258 -4.72 14.14 -32.99
CA PRO A 258 -3.82 13.01 -33.09
C PRO A 258 -2.94 12.87 -31.87
N LEU A 259 -2.48 11.65 -31.61
CA LEU A 259 -1.51 11.38 -30.56
C LEU A 259 -0.17 12.08 -30.90
N PRO A 260 0.43 12.86 -29.99
CA PRO A 260 1.72 13.50 -30.24
C PRO A 260 2.81 12.51 -30.61
N VAL A 261 3.63 12.88 -31.58
CA VAL A 261 4.78 12.06 -31.96
C VAL A 261 5.82 12.09 -30.83
N PHE A 262 6.26 10.91 -30.41
CA PHE A 262 7.28 10.74 -29.39
C PHE A 262 8.47 10.00 -29.97
N ILE A 263 9.60 10.69 -30.06
CA ILE A 263 10.84 10.11 -30.56
C ILE A 263 11.69 9.66 -29.40
N GLN A 264 11.89 8.36 -29.28
CA GLN A 264 12.83 7.79 -28.31
C GLN A 264 14.27 8.07 -28.76
N ARG A 265 15.07 8.57 -27.84
CA ARG A 265 16.50 8.89 -28.11
C ARG A 265 17.37 7.79 -27.51
N PRO A 266 18.26 7.17 -28.29
CA PRO A 266 19.22 6.22 -27.74
C PRO A 266 20.17 6.95 -26.77
N LEU A 267 20.54 6.24 -25.73
CA LEU A 267 21.56 6.73 -24.80
C LEU A 267 22.91 6.82 -25.53
N GLN A 268 23.55 7.98 -25.43
CA GLN A 268 24.88 8.19 -26.04
C GLN A 268 25.95 7.59 -25.11
N VAL A 269 26.27 6.33 -25.35
CA VAL A 269 27.35 5.60 -24.66
C VAL A 269 28.29 4.99 -25.69
N SER A 270 29.57 4.95 -25.34
CA SER A 270 30.56 4.27 -26.18
C SER A 270 30.31 2.77 -26.18
N ARG A 271 30.25 2.16 -27.34
CA ARG A 271 30.14 0.70 -27.47
C ARG A 271 31.45 0.06 -27.02
N PRO A 272 31.42 -0.90 -26.07
CA PRO A 272 32.62 -1.66 -25.74
C PRO A 272 33.14 -2.46 -26.96
N PRO A 273 34.44 -2.72 -27.04
CA PRO A 273 34.99 -3.66 -28.04
C PRO A 273 34.32 -5.03 -27.92
N ALA A 274 34.00 -5.66 -29.09
CA ALA A 274 33.23 -6.90 -29.08
C ALA A 274 33.93 -8.10 -28.39
N ASP A 275 35.23 -8.08 -28.36
CA ASP A 275 36.10 -9.07 -27.72
C ASP A 275 36.12 -8.95 -26.16
N GLN A 276 35.66 -7.82 -25.64
CA GLN A 276 35.64 -7.54 -24.18
C GLN A 276 34.31 -7.83 -23.51
N VAL A 277 33.23 -8.12 -24.27
CA VAL A 277 31.88 -8.26 -23.72
C VAL A 277 31.20 -9.51 -24.28
N THR A 278 30.87 -10.41 -23.37
CA THR A 278 30.00 -11.54 -23.68
C THR A 278 28.54 -11.17 -23.38
N VAL A 279 27.69 -11.27 -24.40
CA VAL A 279 26.24 -11.09 -24.27
C VAL A 279 25.58 -12.46 -24.44
N GLU A 280 24.63 -12.77 -23.57
CA GLU A 280 23.87 -14.02 -23.65
C GLU A 280 22.95 -14.05 -24.89
N GLU A 281 22.84 -15.22 -25.54
CA GLU A 281 22.06 -15.39 -26.77
C GLU A 281 20.58 -14.96 -26.62
N ILE A 282 19.97 -15.24 -25.45
CA ILE A 282 18.56 -14.91 -25.20
C ILE A 282 18.30 -13.39 -25.28
N ALA A 283 19.29 -12.54 -24.97
CA ALA A 283 19.14 -11.09 -25.05
C ALA A 283 19.07 -10.57 -26.50
N SER A 284 19.55 -11.34 -27.48
CA SER A 284 19.40 -11.01 -28.90
C SER A 284 17.99 -11.21 -29.45
N HIS A 285 17.10 -11.86 -28.65
CA HIS A 285 15.68 -12.08 -28.94
C HIS A 285 14.76 -11.28 -28.03
N VAL A 286 15.29 -10.27 -27.30
CA VAL A 286 14.51 -9.36 -26.46
C VAL A 286 14.39 -8.00 -27.12
N PRO A 287 13.16 -7.47 -27.35
CA PRO A 287 12.98 -6.11 -27.86
C PRO A 287 13.62 -5.07 -26.92
N ARG A 288 14.36 -4.09 -27.47
CA ARG A 288 15.10 -3.09 -26.67
C ARG A 288 14.24 -2.24 -25.73
N GLU A 289 12.97 -2.09 -26.04
CA GLU A 289 11.98 -1.37 -25.24
C GLU A 289 11.36 -2.22 -24.11
N CYS A 290 11.80 -3.47 -23.94
CA CYS A 290 11.36 -4.32 -22.82
C CYS A 290 12.32 -4.18 -21.61
N PHE A 291 11.75 -4.30 -20.39
CA PHE A 291 12.56 -4.70 -19.25
C PHE A 291 12.97 -6.17 -19.44
N TYR A 292 14.05 -6.54 -18.77
CA TYR A 292 14.64 -7.87 -18.91
C TYR A 292 15.03 -8.44 -17.56
N VAL A 293 14.46 -9.61 -17.21
CA VAL A 293 14.79 -10.36 -16.00
C VAL A 293 15.22 -11.76 -16.40
N ARG A 294 16.54 -12.01 -16.40
CA ARG A 294 17.14 -13.27 -16.78
C ARG A 294 17.48 -14.13 -15.57
N PHE A 295 17.33 -15.44 -15.72
CA PHE A 295 17.60 -16.41 -14.67
C PHE A 295 18.82 -17.31 -14.97
N GLY A 296 19.32 -17.38 -16.18
CA GLY A 296 20.44 -18.22 -16.57
C GLY A 296 20.14 -19.72 -16.57
N SER A 297 19.16 -20.17 -15.78
CA SER A 297 18.67 -21.55 -15.76
C SER A 297 17.23 -21.62 -15.27
N PHE A 298 16.53 -22.68 -15.64
CA PHE A 298 15.16 -22.92 -15.16
C PHE A 298 15.10 -23.18 -13.65
N THR A 299 16.14 -23.75 -13.06
CA THR A 299 16.22 -23.94 -11.59
C THR A 299 16.24 -22.61 -10.85
N ASN A 300 16.94 -21.61 -11.35
CA ASN A 300 16.96 -20.26 -10.76
C ASN A 300 15.59 -19.58 -10.83
N TYR A 301 14.89 -19.72 -11.96
CA TYR A 301 13.52 -19.26 -12.11
C TYR A 301 12.60 -19.90 -11.07
N LEU A 302 12.65 -21.24 -10.91
CA LEU A 302 11.86 -21.96 -9.92
C LEU A 302 12.21 -21.59 -8.48
N TRP A 303 13.50 -21.29 -8.21
CA TRP A 303 13.90 -20.82 -6.88
C TRP A 303 13.24 -19.50 -6.51
N LEU A 304 13.31 -18.48 -7.39
CA LEU A 304 12.67 -17.18 -7.14
C LEU A 304 11.15 -17.32 -7.01
N ASP A 305 10.54 -18.08 -7.90
CA ASP A 305 9.11 -18.32 -7.89
C ASP A 305 8.63 -19.02 -6.61
N ARG A 306 9.36 -20.00 -6.08
CA ARG A 306 9.07 -20.61 -4.78
C ARG A 306 9.23 -19.61 -3.65
N LEU A 307 10.31 -18.81 -3.65
CA LEU A 307 10.52 -17.77 -2.66
C LEU A 307 9.34 -16.79 -2.61
N VAL A 308 8.90 -16.31 -3.76
CA VAL A 308 7.73 -15.40 -3.86
C VAL A 308 6.45 -16.10 -3.42
N SER A 309 6.26 -17.36 -3.78
CA SER A 309 5.06 -18.15 -3.44
C SER A 309 4.95 -18.46 -1.94
N GLU A 310 6.06 -18.68 -1.24
CA GLU A 310 6.11 -18.86 0.23
C GLU A 310 5.49 -17.67 0.98
N TYR A 311 5.50 -16.49 0.36
CA TYR A 311 4.92 -15.25 0.90
C TYR A 311 3.65 -14.80 0.15
N GLY A 312 2.92 -15.74 -0.46
CA GLY A 312 1.63 -15.48 -1.09
C GLY A 312 1.71 -14.71 -2.40
N GLY A 313 2.79 -14.88 -3.16
CA GLY A 313 2.94 -14.34 -4.51
C GLY A 313 3.32 -12.85 -4.58
N ASP A 314 3.65 -12.21 -3.43
CA ASP A 314 4.05 -10.81 -3.38
C ASP A 314 5.25 -10.62 -2.42
N LEU A 315 6.38 -10.14 -2.95
CA LEU A 315 7.59 -9.84 -2.18
C LEU A 315 7.35 -8.83 -1.03
N ASN A 316 6.41 -7.91 -1.21
CA ASN A 316 6.07 -6.96 -0.15
C ASN A 316 5.56 -7.66 1.12
N ARG A 317 5.00 -8.86 1.01
CA ARG A 317 4.53 -9.64 2.16
C ARG A 317 5.66 -10.25 2.99
N MET A 318 6.86 -10.32 2.46
CA MET A 318 8.05 -10.71 3.22
C MET A 318 8.35 -9.69 4.33
N VAL A 319 8.02 -8.42 4.10
CA VAL A 319 8.33 -7.32 5.03
C VAL A 319 7.08 -6.81 5.75
N THR A 320 5.95 -6.68 5.04
CA THR A 320 4.71 -6.10 5.57
C THR A 320 3.56 -7.08 5.45
N LEU A 321 2.86 -7.30 6.56
CA LEU A 321 1.61 -8.06 6.56
C LEU A 321 0.50 -7.20 5.96
N ARG A 322 0.10 -7.52 4.73
CA ARG A 322 -1.02 -6.86 4.07
C ARG A 322 -2.29 -7.69 4.18
N GLY A 323 -3.41 -7.01 4.37
CA GLY A 323 -4.74 -7.61 4.40
C GLY A 323 -5.26 -8.10 3.05
N LEU A 324 -4.49 -7.92 1.96
CA LEU A 324 -4.85 -8.35 0.61
C LEU A 324 -3.76 -9.23 -0.01
N ALA A 325 -4.20 -10.27 -0.72
CA ALA A 325 -3.36 -11.10 -1.58
C ALA A 325 -3.79 -10.89 -3.03
N THR A 326 -2.99 -10.18 -3.80
CA THR A 326 -3.31 -9.86 -5.21
C THR A 326 -3.17 -11.05 -6.15
N GLY A 327 -2.42 -12.09 -5.75
CA GLY A 327 -2.18 -13.28 -6.56
C GLY A 327 -1.55 -12.97 -7.93
N THR A 328 -0.66 -11.97 -7.98
CA THR A 328 -0.12 -11.44 -9.22
C THR A 328 0.57 -12.50 -10.09
N SER A 329 1.35 -13.39 -9.48
CA SER A 329 2.07 -14.45 -10.18
C SER A 329 1.10 -15.46 -10.80
N GLU A 330 0.10 -15.90 -10.04
CA GLU A 330 -0.93 -16.85 -10.48
C GLU A 330 -1.76 -16.26 -11.63
N LYS A 331 -2.13 -14.99 -11.54
CA LYS A 331 -2.89 -14.28 -12.59
C LYS A 331 -2.11 -14.22 -13.90
N ILE A 332 -0.81 -13.86 -13.86
CA ILE A 332 0.04 -13.85 -15.06
C ILE A 332 0.16 -15.26 -15.65
N GLN A 333 0.42 -16.26 -14.84
CA GLN A 333 0.54 -17.65 -15.30
C GLN A 333 -0.77 -18.16 -15.92
N GLN A 334 -1.92 -17.82 -15.32
CA GLN A 334 -3.23 -18.14 -15.89
C GLN A 334 -3.44 -17.41 -17.21
N GLN A 335 -3.16 -16.12 -17.28
CA GLN A 335 -3.33 -15.29 -18.46
C GLN A 335 -2.46 -15.78 -19.64
N LEU A 336 -1.24 -16.23 -19.35
CA LEU A 336 -0.29 -16.78 -20.31
C LEU A 336 -0.56 -18.26 -20.68
N ALA A 337 -1.49 -18.94 -19.99
CA ALA A 337 -1.68 -20.40 -20.08
C ALA A 337 -0.41 -21.22 -19.73
N LEU A 338 0.39 -20.73 -18.80
CA LEU A 338 1.59 -21.40 -18.30
C LEU A 338 1.30 -22.06 -16.97
N LYS A 339 1.42 -23.39 -16.88
CA LYS A 339 1.33 -24.14 -15.61
C LYS A 339 2.70 -24.71 -15.26
N LYS A 340 3.05 -24.61 -13.97
CA LYS A 340 4.19 -25.35 -13.44
C LYS A 340 3.79 -26.83 -13.35
N SER A 341 4.39 -27.66 -14.17
CA SER A 341 4.25 -29.11 -14.00
C SER A 341 5.28 -29.61 -12.99
N ALA A 342 4.94 -30.64 -12.22
CA ALA A 342 5.92 -31.32 -11.36
C ALA A 342 7.12 -31.85 -12.17
N LEU A 343 6.89 -32.27 -13.42
CA LEU A 343 7.91 -32.68 -14.37
C LEU A 343 8.86 -31.54 -14.78
N ALA A 344 8.38 -30.32 -14.87
CA ALA A 344 9.22 -29.14 -15.14
C ALA A 344 10.29 -28.91 -14.05
N GLY A 345 10.00 -29.26 -12.81
CA GLY A 345 10.97 -29.16 -11.71
C GLY A 345 12.12 -30.17 -11.84
N ILE A 346 11.87 -31.34 -12.43
CA ILE A 346 12.85 -32.42 -12.56
C ILE A 346 13.61 -32.34 -13.89
N LEU A 347 12.91 -32.15 -14.99
CA LEU A 347 13.46 -32.16 -16.34
C LEU A 347 13.75 -30.79 -16.93
N GLY A 348 13.33 -29.70 -16.27
CA GLY A 348 13.36 -28.34 -16.83
C GLY A 348 14.74 -27.94 -17.38
N ASN A 349 15.81 -28.20 -16.66
CA ASN A 349 17.17 -27.88 -17.12
C ASN A 349 17.66 -28.75 -18.31
N GLN A 350 17.06 -29.90 -18.53
CA GLN A 350 17.39 -30.76 -19.69
C GLN A 350 16.69 -30.24 -20.96
N VAL A 351 15.56 -29.54 -20.80
CA VAL A 351 14.71 -29.02 -21.88
C VAL A 351 14.95 -27.53 -22.14
N ILE A 352 15.17 -26.77 -21.08
CA ILE A 352 15.34 -25.31 -21.13
C ILE A 352 16.80 -24.96 -20.83
N ARG A 353 17.45 -24.20 -21.72
CA ARG A 353 18.81 -23.70 -21.55
C ARG A 353 18.84 -22.42 -20.72
N ASP A 354 17.97 -21.49 -21.06
CA ASP A 354 17.85 -20.18 -20.41
C ASP A 354 16.39 -19.73 -20.37
N VAL A 355 16.03 -18.85 -19.46
CA VAL A 355 14.69 -18.28 -19.35
C VAL A 355 14.77 -16.83 -18.88
N ALA A 356 13.91 -15.97 -19.47
CA ALA A 356 13.78 -14.58 -19.11
C ALA A 356 12.31 -14.16 -19.05
N ILE A 357 11.99 -13.27 -18.13
CA ILE A 357 10.74 -12.50 -18.11
C ILE A 357 11.03 -11.16 -18.75
N ILE A 358 10.20 -10.79 -19.73
CA ILE A 358 10.32 -9.53 -20.46
C ILE A 358 8.99 -8.79 -20.43
N GLY A 359 9.02 -7.48 -20.58
CA GLY A 359 7.78 -6.69 -20.65
C GLY A 359 8.01 -5.23 -20.94
N ARG A 360 6.94 -4.56 -21.38
CA ARG A 360 6.96 -3.13 -21.71
C ARG A 360 6.41 -2.25 -20.60
N ASP A 361 5.82 -2.83 -19.57
CA ASP A 361 5.34 -2.15 -18.37
C ASP A 361 5.27 -3.09 -17.16
N THR A 362 5.04 -2.51 -15.99
CA THR A 362 4.91 -3.21 -14.71
C THR A 362 3.48 -3.17 -14.16
N PHE A 363 2.49 -2.76 -14.97
CA PHE A 363 1.11 -2.53 -14.54
C PHE A 363 0.27 -3.81 -14.43
N VAL A 364 0.84 -4.86 -13.84
CA VAL A 364 0.28 -6.21 -13.81
C VAL A 364 -1.14 -6.26 -13.25
N GLN A 365 -1.45 -5.45 -12.26
CA GLN A 365 -2.79 -5.40 -11.66
C GLN A 365 -3.88 -4.82 -12.57
N GLN A 366 -3.51 -4.20 -13.70
CA GLN A 366 -4.43 -3.65 -14.70
C GLN A 366 -4.37 -4.40 -16.05
N GLY A 367 -3.54 -5.40 -16.17
CA GLY A 367 -3.21 -6.07 -17.43
C GLY A 367 -1.96 -5.47 -18.07
N ALA A 368 -0.81 -6.09 -17.85
CA ALA A 368 0.49 -5.65 -18.33
C ALA A 368 0.88 -6.31 -19.66
N ALA A 369 1.74 -5.62 -20.40
CA ALA A 369 2.47 -6.20 -21.52
C ALA A 369 3.68 -6.98 -20.99
N VAL A 370 3.51 -8.28 -20.75
CA VAL A 370 4.56 -9.18 -20.23
C VAL A 370 4.64 -10.47 -21.00
N GLY A 371 5.80 -11.12 -20.96
CA GLY A 371 6.02 -12.43 -21.56
C GLY A 371 7.13 -13.20 -20.88
N VAL A 372 7.15 -14.50 -21.12
CA VAL A 372 8.24 -15.39 -20.72
C VAL A 372 8.89 -15.89 -22.02
N LEU A 373 10.19 -15.64 -22.12
CA LEU A 373 11.04 -16.08 -23.22
C LEU A 373 11.90 -17.25 -22.75
N PHE A 374 11.85 -18.35 -23.48
CA PHE A 374 12.61 -19.54 -23.20
C PHE A 374 13.62 -19.80 -24.33
N GLN A 375 14.81 -20.22 -24.00
CA GLN A 375 15.76 -20.80 -24.92
C GLN A 375 15.70 -22.33 -24.74
N ALA A 376 15.20 -23.04 -25.73
CA ALA A 376 15.06 -24.49 -25.72
C ALA A 376 16.40 -25.21 -25.99
N ARG A 377 16.57 -26.38 -25.39
CA ARG A 377 17.66 -27.30 -25.73
C ARG A 377 17.22 -28.32 -26.77
N ASN A 378 15.92 -28.54 -26.88
CA ASN A 378 15.31 -29.54 -27.78
C ASN A 378 13.83 -29.24 -27.99
N ASP A 379 13.15 -29.99 -28.86
CA ASP A 379 11.76 -29.78 -29.26
C ASP A 379 10.72 -30.09 -28.17
N PHE A 380 11.09 -30.74 -27.08
CA PHE A 380 10.15 -31.09 -25.99
C PHE A 380 9.49 -29.85 -25.36
N LEU A 381 10.19 -28.73 -25.31
CA LEU A 381 9.59 -27.48 -24.80
C LEU A 381 8.38 -27.06 -25.63
N GLY A 382 8.52 -27.04 -26.94
CA GLY A 382 7.42 -26.67 -27.85
C GLY A 382 6.22 -27.61 -27.74
N LEU A 383 6.45 -28.92 -27.58
CA LEU A 383 5.39 -29.89 -27.34
C LEU A 383 4.66 -29.67 -26.01
N ASP A 384 5.42 -29.43 -24.93
CA ASP A 384 4.84 -29.17 -23.60
C ASP A 384 4.02 -27.87 -23.59
N LEU A 385 4.54 -26.77 -24.16
CA LEU A 385 3.81 -25.52 -24.27
C LEU A 385 2.51 -25.65 -25.07
N LYS A 386 2.52 -26.39 -26.19
CA LYS A 386 1.31 -26.69 -26.97
C LYS A 386 0.30 -27.47 -26.14
N LYS A 387 0.75 -28.52 -25.41
CA LYS A 387 -0.12 -29.31 -24.53
C LYS A 387 -0.75 -28.47 -23.41
N GLN A 388 0.02 -27.59 -22.74
CA GLN A 388 -0.49 -26.69 -21.71
C GLN A 388 -1.55 -25.75 -22.27
N ARG A 389 -1.35 -25.22 -23.47
CA ARG A 389 -2.31 -24.34 -24.17
C ARG A 389 -3.59 -25.06 -24.54
N SER A 390 -3.53 -26.31 -25.04
CA SER A 390 -4.71 -27.16 -25.32
C SER A 390 -5.52 -27.42 -24.05
N ALA A 391 -4.84 -27.76 -22.94
CA ALA A 391 -5.50 -27.97 -21.65
C ALA A 391 -6.11 -26.67 -21.06
N ALA A 392 -5.52 -25.51 -21.39
CA ALA A 392 -6.10 -24.21 -21.00
C ALA A 392 -7.33 -23.86 -21.86
N LEU A 393 -7.32 -24.20 -23.16
CA LEU A 393 -8.46 -24.05 -24.06
C LEU A 393 -9.66 -24.85 -23.55
N GLU A 394 -9.48 -26.14 -23.28
CA GLU A 394 -10.54 -27.04 -22.76
C GLU A 394 -11.12 -26.51 -21.44
N ARG A 395 -10.26 -26.09 -20.51
CA ARG A 395 -10.71 -25.59 -19.20
C ARG A 395 -11.55 -24.32 -19.32
N GLU A 396 -11.20 -23.44 -20.24
CA GLU A 396 -11.84 -22.12 -20.41
C GLU A 396 -12.85 -22.09 -21.56
N GLU A 397 -13.22 -23.25 -22.14
CA GLU A 397 -14.18 -23.37 -23.24
C GLU A 397 -15.52 -22.72 -22.93
N LYS A 398 -16.04 -22.97 -21.71
CA LYS A 398 -17.30 -22.36 -21.22
C LYS A 398 -17.22 -20.83 -21.09
N ASN A 399 -16.03 -20.27 -20.95
CA ASN A 399 -15.77 -18.84 -20.90
C ASN A 399 -15.50 -18.24 -22.30
N GLY A 400 -15.70 -19.01 -23.37
CA GLY A 400 -15.53 -18.59 -24.74
C GLY A 400 -14.07 -18.53 -25.20
N ALA A 401 -13.19 -19.37 -24.63
CA ALA A 401 -11.81 -19.48 -25.07
C ALA A 401 -11.74 -19.94 -26.52
N THR A 402 -10.87 -19.30 -27.28
CA THR A 402 -10.61 -19.64 -28.67
C THR A 402 -9.11 -19.70 -28.96
N LEU A 403 -8.72 -20.65 -29.78
CA LEU A 403 -7.37 -20.77 -30.32
C LEU A 403 -7.39 -20.34 -31.78
N ARG A 404 -6.62 -19.31 -32.16
CA ARG A 404 -6.60 -18.73 -33.48
C ARG A 404 -5.16 -18.60 -33.98
N THR A 405 -4.94 -18.74 -35.26
CA THR A 405 -3.71 -18.33 -35.91
C THR A 405 -3.84 -16.87 -36.38
N VAL A 406 -2.88 -16.04 -36.01
CA VAL A 406 -2.80 -14.64 -36.43
C VAL A 406 -1.48 -14.38 -37.16
N GLN A 407 -1.50 -13.51 -38.14
CA GLN A 407 -0.28 -13.09 -38.88
C GLN A 407 0.37 -11.90 -38.13
N LEU A 408 1.61 -12.08 -37.68
CA LEU A 408 2.44 -11.05 -37.03
C LEU A 408 3.81 -11.01 -37.68
N ALA A 409 4.26 -9.84 -38.14
CA ALA A 409 5.54 -9.67 -38.86
C ALA A 409 5.77 -10.68 -40.01
N GLY A 410 4.70 -11.07 -40.71
CA GLY A 410 4.76 -12.05 -41.81
C GLY A 410 4.84 -13.51 -41.37
N GLN A 411 4.75 -13.82 -40.10
CA GLN A 411 4.79 -15.18 -39.55
C GLN A 411 3.47 -15.56 -38.84
N GLU A 412 3.18 -16.86 -38.82
CA GLU A 412 2.03 -17.41 -38.12
C GLU A 412 2.27 -17.52 -36.61
N VAL A 413 1.40 -16.92 -35.80
CA VAL A 413 1.46 -16.93 -34.34
C VAL A 413 0.16 -17.48 -33.80
N SER A 414 0.26 -18.38 -32.84
CA SER A 414 -0.89 -18.92 -32.13
C SER A 414 -1.36 -17.98 -31.02
N LEU A 415 -2.61 -17.51 -31.11
CA LEU A 415 -3.30 -16.74 -30.06
C LEU A 415 -4.36 -17.59 -29.38
N LEU A 416 -4.21 -17.79 -28.08
CA LEU A 416 -5.22 -18.38 -27.20
C LEU A 416 -5.81 -17.26 -26.34
N SER A 417 -7.12 -17.03 -26.43
CA SER A 417 -7.75 -15.92 -25.69
C SER A 417 -9.21 -16.15 -25.37
N THR A 418 -9.69 -15.55 -24.27
CA THR A 418 -11.09 -15.34 -23.95
C THR A 418 -11.52 -13.92 -24.35
N PRO A 419 -12.83 -13.67 -24.59
CA PRO A 419 -13.31 -12.33 -24.95
C PRO A 419 -13.01 -11.24 -23.91
N ASP A 420 -12.92 -11.61 -22.64
CA ASP A 420 -12.64 -10.72 -21.52
C ASP A 420 -11.14 -10.53 -21.20
N ASN A 421 -10.25 -11.13 -21.98
CA ASN A 421 -8.79 -11.14 -21.82
C ASN A 421 -8.26 -11.79 -20.53
N ARG A 422 -9.07 -12.50 -19.73
CA ARG A 422 -8.58 -13.26 -18.58
C ARG A 422 -7.62 -14.36 -18.98
N LEU A 423 -7.79 -14.90 -20.17
CA LEU A 423 -6.82 -15.72 -20.87
C LEU A 423 -6.42 -14.96 -22.16
N ARG A 424 -5.13 -14.63 -22.30
CA ARG A 424 -4.59 -13.95 -23.46
C ARG A 424 -3.11 -14.32 -23.61
N SER A 425 -2.82 -15.19 -24.54
CA SER A 425 -1.53 -15.82 -24.70
C SER A 425 -1.17 -15.93 -26.19
N TYR A 426 -0.24 -15.10 -26.61
CA TYR A 426 0.45 -15.27 -27.90
C TYR A 426 1.61 -16.25 -27.70
N TYR A 427 1.76 -17.20 -28.62
CA TYR A 427 2.87 -18.11 -28.64
C TYR A 427 3.59 -17.98 -29.98
N ALA A 428 4.79 -17.44 -29.95
CA ALA A 428 5.67 -17.19 -31.10
C ALA A 428 6.97 -17.97 -30.93
N VAL A 429 7.55 -18.42 -32.05
CA VAL A 429 8.79 -19.23 -32.11
C VAL A 429 9.73 -18.63 -33.13
N ASP A 430 11.02 -18.50 -32.75
CA ASP A 430 12.10 -18.12 -33.63
C ASP A 430 13.31 -19.04 -33.35
N GLY A 431 13.51 -20.05 -34.15
CA GLY A 431 14.53 -21.11 -33.92
C GLY A 431 14.32 -21.83 -32.59
N ALA A 432 15.33 -21.77 -31.72
CA ALA A 432 15.29 -22.36 -30.39
C ALA A 432 14.61 -21.46 -29.35
N PHE A 433 14.11 -20.28 -29.72
CA PHE A 433 13.51 -19.31 -28.80
C PHE A 433 11.98 -19.35 -28.86
N HIS A 434 11.37 -19.57 -27.72
CA HIS A 434 9.93 -19.69 -27.56
C HIS A 434 9.43 -18.56 -26.66
N LEU A 435 8.60 -17.69 -27.22
CA LEU A 435 7.98 -16.58 -26.51
C LEU A 435 6.50 -16.88 -26.23
N VAL A 436 6.10 -16.75 -24.96
CA VAL A 436 4.69 -16.72 -24.55
C VAL A 436 4.40 -15.36 -23.92
N THR A 437 3.51 -14.56 -24.51
CA THR A 437 3.27 -13.19 -24.08
C THR A 437 1.79 -12.80 -24.10
N THR A 438 1.39 -11.88 -23.21
CA THR A 438 0.07 -11.24 -23.21
C THR A 438 -0.09 -10.20 -24.33
N SER A 439 1.01 -9.70 -24.88
CA SER A 439 1.02 -8.54 -25.76
C SER A 439 1.32 -8.92 -27.22
N ARG A 440 0.43 -8.48 -28.11
CA ARG A 440 0.62 -8.53 -29.55
C ARG A 440 1.90 -7.79 -29.97
N SER A 441 2.08 -6.58 -29.44
CA SER A 441 3.21 -5.73 -29.77
C SER A 441 4.56 -6.37 -29.41
N ILE A 442 4.65 -7.08 -28.26
CA ILE A 442 5.88 -7.81 -27.90
C ILE A 442 6.12 -8.98 -28.87
N ALA A 443 5.07 -9.73 -29.24
CA ALA A 443 5.21 -10.84 -30.19
C ALA A 443 5.64 -10.37 -31.59
N GLU A 444 5.05 -9.29 -32.11
CA GLU A 444 5.44 -8.67 -33.40
C GLU A 444 6.91 -8.21 -33.40
N ARG A 445 7.33 -7.54 -32.32
CA ARG A 445 8.71 -7.06 -32.17
C ARG A 445 9.71 -8.20 -32.03
N PHE A 446 9.35 -9.26 -31.31
CA PHE A 446 10.17 -10.48 -31.17
C PHE A 446 10.45 -11.11 -32.51
N LEU A 447 9.44 -11.27 -33.38
CA LEU A 447 9.59 -11.88 -34.72
C LEU A 447 10.30 -10.95 -35.73
N ALA A 448 10.19 -9.63 -35.56
CA ALA A 448 10.81 -8.68 -36.46
C ALA A 448 12.31 -8.43 -36.19
N MET A 449 12.85 -8.93 -35.05
CA MET A 449 14.24 -8.61 -34.64
C MET A 449 15.28 -9.19 -35.57
N SER A 450 15.03 -10.34 -36.16
CA SER A 450 15.93 -10.96 -37.17
C SER A 450 16.14 -10.04 -38.40
N THR A 451 15.16 -9.18 -38.71
CA THR A 451 15.22 -8.28 -39.86
C THR A 451 15.63 -6.85 -39.51
N ASN A 452 15.29 -6.35 -38.33
CA ASN A 452 15.42 -4.92 -37.97
C ASN A 452 16.61 -4.61 -37.05
N GLY A 453 17.30 -5.61 -36.46
CA GLY A 453 18.49 -5.43 -35.61
C GLY A 453 18.24 -4.64 -34.30
N GLU A 454 17.00 -4.50 -33.85
CA GLU A 454 16.61 -3.69 -32.69
C GLU A 454 16.53 -4.51 -31.39
N ALA A 455 17.35 -5.55 -31.29
CA ALA A 455 17.43 -6.38 -30.08
C ALA A 455 18.14 -5.66 -28.92
N LEU A 456 17.72 -5.97 -27.68
CA LEU A 456 18.33 -5.45 -26.48
C LEU A 456 19.83 -5.75 -26.43
N GLY A 457 20.22 -7.01 -26.69
CA GLY A 457 21.61 -7.47 -26.68
C GLY A 457 22.51 -6.75 -27.68
N ALA A 458 21.95 -6.16 -28.73
CA ALA A 458 22.69 -5.39 -29.75
C ALA A 458 22.90 -3.92 -29.35
N THR A 459 22.22 -3.42 -28.32
CA THR A 459 22.37 -2.01 -27.89
C THR A 459 23.68 -1.75 -27.16
N ALA A 460 24.31 -0.60 -27.43
CA ALA A 460 25.56 -0.22 -26.76
C ALA A 460 25.40 -0.11 -25.24
N GLU A 461 24.24 0.37 -24.76
CA GLU A 461 23.95 0.50 -23.33
C GLU A 461 23.87 -0.87 -22.62
N PHE A 462 23.28 -1.88 -23.25
CA PHE A 462 23.22 -3.23 -22.68
C PHE A 462 24.60 -3.91 -22.69
N GLN A 463 25.40 -3.73 -23.75
CA GLN A 463 26.76 -4.22 -23.80
C GLN A 463 27.64 -3.58 -22.73
N GLN A 464 27.49 -2.29 -22.45
CA GLN A 464 28.17 -1.63 -21.34
C GLN A 464 27.69 -2.14 -19.97
N ALA A 465 26.38 -2.45 -19.85
CA ALA A 465 25.85 -3.08 -18.64
C ALA A 465 26.47 -4.48 -18.43
N ARG A 466 26.65 -5.27 -19.50
CA ARG A 466 27.31 -6.59 -19.44
C ARG A 466 28.82 -6.53 -19.26
N GLN A 467 29.47 -5.45 -19.66
CA GLN A 467 30.85 -5.18 -19.28
C GLN A 467 30.97 -4.92 -17.77
N THR A 468 29.98 -4.25 -17.19
CA THR A 468 29.94 -3.88 -15.77
C THR A 468 29.52 -5.05 -14.88
N LEU A 469 28.51 -5.81 -15.29
CA LEU A 469 28.02 -7.03 -14.63
C LEU A 469 28.09 -8.18 -15.66
N PRO A 470 29.26 -8.80 -15.85
CA PRO A 470 29.50 -9.78 -16.90
C PRO A 470 28.71 -11.09 -16.65
N VAL A 471 28.40 -11.80 -17.73
CA VAL A 471 27.70 -13.10 -17.65
C VAL A 471 28.46 -14.12 -16.81
N SER A 472 29.80 -14.05 -16.80
CA SER A 472 30.69 -14.91 -15.99
C SER A 472 30.52 -14.77 -14.47
N ARG A 473 29.81 -13.72 -13.98
CA ARG A 473 29.41 -13.64 -12.57
C ARG A 473 28.46 -14.77 -12.14
N ASP A 474 27.79 -15.40 -13.11
CA ASP A 474 26.82 -16.48 -12.87
C ASP A 474 25.73 -16.05 -11.87
N ASP A 475 25.11 -14.89 -12.15
CA ASP A 475 24.02 -14.36 -11.34
C ASP A 475 22.79 -15.28 -11.39
N THR A 476 22.21 -15.54 -10.24
CA THR A 476 20.94 -16.30 -10.11
C THR A 476 19.79 -15.54 -10.77
N VAL A 477 19.81 -14.21 -10.68
CA VAL A 477 18.88 -13.31 -11.34
C VAL A 477 19.65 -12.08 -11.82
N PHE A 478 19.44 -11.70 -13.06
CA PHE A 478 19.91 -10.44 -13.63
C PHE A 478 18.73 -9.61 -14.11
N VAL A 479 18.59 -8.39 -13.61
CA VAL A 479 17.51 -7.46 -13.97
C VAL A 479 18.10 -6.27 -14.71
N TYR A 480 17.48 -5.88 -15.82
CA TYR A 480 17.86 -4.72 -16.60
C TYR A 480 16.65 -3.90 -17.02
N PHE A 481 16.68 -2.61 -16.72
CA PHE A 481 15.74 -1.60 -17.21
C PHE A 481 16.48 -0.68 -18.16
N SER A 482 16.23 -0.82 -19.46
CA SER A 482 16.88 -0.01 -20.49
C SER A 482 16.37 1.43 -20.49
N SER A 483 17.16 2.35 -21.08
CA SER A 483 16.69 3.72 -21.31
C SER A 483 15.44 3.76 -22.23
N PHE A 484 15.35 2.86 -23.19
CA PHE A 484 14.19 2.71 -24.06
C PHE A 484 12.94 2.24 -23.34
N PHE A 485 13.08 1.29 -22.40
CA PHE A 485 11.97 0.85 -21.54
C PHE A 485 11.43 2.03 -20.72
N LEU A 486 12.31 2.78 -20.04
CA LEU A 486 11.91 3.92 -19.21
C LEU A 486 11.27 5.04 -20.03
N GLN A 487 11.82 5.36 -21.22
CA GLN A 487 11.21 6.31 -22.16
C GLN A 487 9.85 5.82 -22.67
N GLY A 488 9.71 4.51 -22.91
CA GLY A 488 8.45 3.89 -23.32
C GLY A 488 7.30 4.19 -22.35
N LEU A 489 7.56 4.06 -21.05
CA LEU A 489 6.58 4.35 -19.97
C LEU A 489 6.12 5.83 -19.95
N LEU A 490 6.94 6.73 -20.49
CA LEU A 490 6.64 8.17 -20.58
C LEU A 490 6.04 8.58 -21.92
N SER A 491 5.89 7.64 -22.85
CA SER A 491 5.31 7.92 -24.18
C SER A 491 3.86 8.43 -24.06
N PRO A 492 3.38 9.23 -25.03
CA PRO A 492 2.00 9.70 -25.09
C PRO A 492 0.98 8.58 -24.98
N GLN A 493 1.26 7.40 -25.55
CA GLN A 493 0.40 6.24 -25.46
C GLN A 493 0.16 5.81 -24.00
N TYR A 494 1.21 5.73 -23.16
CA TYR A 494 1.10 5.41 -21.75
C TYR A 494 0.47 6.55 -20.96
N GLN A 495 0.83 7.80 -21.25
CA GLN A 495 0.28 8.99 -20.56
C GLN A 495 -1.23 9.13 -20.76
N VAL A 496 -1.74 8.77 -21.91
CA VAL A 496 -3.18 8.82 -22.26
C VAL A 496 -3.90 7.57 -21.76
N GLU A 497 -3.38 6.38 -22.09
CA GLU A 497 -4.13 5.15 -21.87
C GLU A 497 -4.15 4.74 -20.40
N LEU A 498 -3.11 4.98 -19.59
CA LEU A 498 -3.10 4.62 -18.19
C LEU A 498 -4.21 5.32 -17.39
N PRO A 499 -4.42 6.65 -17.45
CA PRO A 499 -5.57 7.29 -16.81
C PRO A 499 -6.92 6.77 -17.31
N ARG A 500 -7.07 6.52 -18.62
CA ARG A 500 -8.33 6.02 -19.22
C ARG A 500 -8.68 4.63 -18.68
N ARG A 501 -7.71 3.71 -18.55
CA ARG A 501 -7.94 2.37 -17.99
C ARG A 501 -8.21 2.38 -16.48
N LEU A 502 -7.52 3.23 -15.71
CA LEU A 502 -7.82 3.39 -14.27
C LEU A 502 -9.25 3.90 -14.07
N GLN A 503 -9.70 4.78 -14.93
CA GLN A 503 -11.07 5.24 -14.96
C GLN A 503 -12.03 4.12 -15.33
N ALA A 504 -11.75 3.34 -16.38
CA ALA A 504 -12.56 2.21 -16.79
C ALA A 504 -12.72 1.18 -15.64
N ALA A 505 -11.61 0.83 -14.96
CA ALA A 505 -11.64 -0.05 -13.80
C ALA A 505 -12.47 0.52 -12.65
N THR A 506 -12.41 1.83 -12.42
CA THR A 506 -13.20 2.53 -11.40
C THR A 506 -14.69 2.50 -11.73
N ASP A 507 -15.06 2.81 -12.97
CA ASP A 507 -16.45 2.82 -13.42
C ASP A 507 -17.10 1.45 -13.23
N LEU A 508 -16.37 0.36 -13.57
CA LEU A 508 -16.88 -1.00 -13.40
C LEU A 508 -17.17 -1.34 -11.94
N LYS A 509 -16.29 -0.93 -11.02
CA LYS A 509 -16.49 -1.13 -9.57
C LYS A 509 -17.67 -0.30 -9.04
N LEU A 510 -17.82 0.95 -9.50
CA LEU A 510 -18.92 1.81 -9.08
C LEU A 510 -20.27 1.28 -9.59
N ILE A 511 -20.31 0.69 -10.79
CA ILE A 511 -21.53 0.01 -11.30
C ILE A 511 -21.89 -1.18 -10.42
N GLN A 512 -20.93 -2.01 -10.03
CA GLN A 512 -21.19 -3.15 -9.14
C GLN A 512 -21.78 -2.69 -7.80
N LEU A 513 -21.21 -1.66 -7.19
CA LEU A 513 -21.70 -1.09 -5.94
C LEU A 513 -23.07 -0.43 -6.10
N ALA A 514 -23.30 0.26 -7.21
CA ALA A 514 -24.60 0.88 -7.50
C ALA A 514 -25.70 -0.16 -7.72
N LYS A 515 -25.38 -1.28 -8.39
CA LYS A 515 -26.31 -2.42 -8.53
C LYS A 515 -26.63 -3.08 -7.19
N LEU A 516 -25.64 -3.24 -6.31
CA LEU A 516 -25.86 -3.73 -4.95
C LEU A 516 -26.77 -2.78 -4.16
N ALA A 517 -26.54 -1.47 -4.24
CA ALA A 517 -27.38 -0.47 -3.59
C ALA A 517 -28.82 -0.48 -4.14
N ALA A 518 -28.99 -0.56 -5.48
CA ALA A 518 -30.31 -0.68 -6.10
C ALA A 518 -31.06 -1.92 -5.65
N ALA A 519 -30.37 -3.06 -5.58
CA ALA A 519 -30.95 -4.32 -5.09
C ALA A 519 -31.38 -4.22 -3.63
N THR A 520 -30.57 -3.59 -2.78
CA THR A 520 -30.86 -3.36 -1.36
C THR A 520 -32.07 -2.44 -1.18
N GLU A 521 -32.18 -1.41 -2.00
CA GLU A 521 -33.33 -0.47 -1.98
C GLU A 521 -34.56 -0.99 -2.76
N LYS A 522 -34.47 -2.18 -3.38
CA LYS A 522 -35.53 -2.78 -4.21
C LYS A 522 -35.99 -1.84 -5.34
N VAL A 523 -35.05 -1.12 -5.94
CA VAL A 523 -35.32 -0.20 -7.05
C VAL A 523 -34.72 -0.71 -8.37
N PRO A 524 -35.25 -0.30 -9.54
CA PRO A 524 -34.66 -0.66 -10.84
C PRO A 524 -33.17 -0.22 -10.91
N GLY A 525 -32.29 -1.10 -11.39
CA GLY A 525 -30.84 -0.85 -11.45
C GLY A 525 -30.14 -1.80 -12.43
N GLN A 526 -30.85 -2.23 -13.48
CA GLN A 526 -30.27 -3.10 -14.51
C GLN A 526 -29.35 -2.33 -15.46
N THR A 527 -29.77 -1.11 -15.81
CA THR A 527 -29.04 -0.22 -16.72
C THR A 527 -28.31 0.88 -15.99
N VAL A 528 -27.26 1.43 -16.62
CA VAL A 528 -26.52 2.59 -16.08
C VAL A 528 -27.42 3.83 -15.97
N ASP A 529 -28.35 4.01 -16.94
CA ASP A 529 -29.25 5.16 -16.95
C ASP A 529 -30.23 5.12 -15.78
N GLU A 530 -30.79 3.96 -15.44
CA GLU A 530 -31.62 3.77 -14.24
C GLU A 530 -30.85 4.11 -12.96
N LEU A 531 -29.59 3.67 -12.86
CA LEU A 531 -28.74 3.94 -11.70
C LEU A 531 -28.44 5.45 -11.58
N ILE A 532 -28.24 6.16 -12.70
CA ILE A 532 -28.08 7.62 -12.73
C ILE A 532 -29.37 8.33 -12.31
N GLN A 533 -30.53 7.96 -12.88
CA GLN A 533 -31.83 8.57 -12.56
C GLN A 533 -32.17 8.44 -11.06
N ARG A 534 -31.76 7.34 -10.41
CA ARG A 534 -31.96 7.11 -8.98
C ARG A 534 -30.90 7.79 -8.09
N GLY A 535 -29.94 8.51 -8.70
CA GLY A 535 -28.84 9.16 -7.97
C GLY A 535 -27.82 8.16 -7.38
N LEU A 536 -27.88 6.88 -7.77
CA LEU A 536 -26.91 5.87 -7.37
C LEU A 536 -25.56 6.05 -8.07
N LEU A 537 -25.57 6.62 -9.28
CA LEU A 537 -24.39 7.06 -10.02
C LEU A 537 -24.46 8.56 -10.34
N PRO A 538 -23.33 9.24 -10.56
CA PRO A 538 -23.34 10.66 -10.98
C PRO A 538 -23.97 10.89 -12.35
N PHE A 539 -24.52 12.06 -12.61
CA PHE A 539 -25.21 12.41 -13.87
C PHE A 539 -24.35 12.21 -15.12
N GLN A 540 -23.05 12.49 -15.06
CA GLN A 540 -22.14 12.34 -16.22
C GLN A 540 -21.41 10.99 -16.22
N PHE A 541 -21.91 9.98 -15.49
CA PHE A 541 -21.26 8.68 -15.40
C PHE A 541 -21.25 7.96 -16.77
N GLY A 542 -20.17 7.24 -17.04
CA GLY A 542 -20.04 6.40 -18.25
C GLY A 542 -19.68 7.16 -19.53
N GLN A 543 -19.69 8.51 -19.54
CA GLN A 543 -19.20 9.26 -20.69
C GLN A 543 -17.69 9.18 -20.75
N ARG A 544 -17.13 8.58 -21.83
CA ARG A 544 -15.70 8.40 -22.03
C ARG A 544 -15.26 8.91 -23.37
N VAL A 545 -14.08 9.54 -23.40
CA VAL A 545 -13.53 10.17 -24.61
C VAL A 545 -13.15 9.16 -25.70
N ASP A 546 -12.79 7.95 -25.32
CA ASP A 546 -12.43 6.85 -26.25
C ASP A 546 -13.65 6.03 -26.69
N ARG A 547 -14.87 6.45 -26.36
CA ARG A 547 -16.14 5.79 -26.68
C ARG A 547 -16.26 4.37 -26.12
N SER A 548 -15.31 3.93 -25.26
CA SER A 548 -15.47 2.66 -24.56
C SER A 548 -16.63 2.75 -23.55
N ARG A 549 -17.26 1.64 -23.26
CA ARG A 549 -18.40 1.56 -22.36
C ARG A 549 -18.36 0.31 -21.49
N PRO A 550 -18.95 0.36 -20.29
CA PRO A 550 -19.16 -0.86 -19.50
C PRO A 550 -20.10 -1.82 -20.23
N ILE A 551 -19.73 -3.08 -20.24
CA ILE A 551 -20.54 -4.20 -20.78
C ILE A 551 -20.57 -5.32 -19.76
N THR A 552 -21.48 -6.28 -19.95
CA THR A 552 -21.48 -7.55 -19.21
C THR A 552 -21.00 -8.66 -20.13
N GLN A 553 -20.00 -9.40 -19.72
CA GLN A 553 -19.42 -10.52 -20.44
C GLN A 553 -19.38 -11.74 -19.53
N ASN A 554 -20.01 -12.84 -19.91
CA ASN A 554 -20.12 -14.06 -19.07
C ASN A 554 -20.62 -13.79 -17.64
N GLY A 555 -21.57 -12.86 -17.48
CA GLY A 555 -22.10 -12.46 -16.17
C GLY A 555 -21.22 -11.51 -15.35
N HIS A 556 -20.05 -11.16 -15.83
CA HIS A 556 -19.11 -10.26 -15.17
C HIS A 556 -19.00 -8.90 -15.88
N PRO A 557 -18.78 -7.80 -15.13
CA PRO A 557 -18.58 -6.51 -15.72
C PRO A 557 -17.23 -6.45 -16.47
N ALA A 558 -17.24 -5.91 -17.68
CA ALA A 558 -16.08 -5.73 -18.51
C ALA A 558 -16.13 -4.38 -19.25
N ASP A 559 -14.99 -3.93 -19.75
CA ASP A 559 -14.87 -2.77 -20.61
C ASP A 559 -14.91 -3.20 -22.07
N SER A 560 -15.70 -2.51 -22.91
CA SER A 560 -15.90 -2.89 -24.31
C SER A 560 -14.63 -2.85 -25.17
N LEU A 561 -13.62 -2.06 -24.76
CA LEU A 561 -12.34 -1.94 -25.45
C LEU A 561 -11.24 -2.80 -24.79
N ARG A 562 -11.26 -2.84 -23.44
CA ARG A 562 -10.13 -3.35 -22.63
C ARG A 562 -10.34 -4.75 -22.08
N GLY A 563 -11.60 -5.23 -21.96
CA GLY A 563 -11.93 -6.53 -21.36
C GLY A 563 -12.19 -6.45 -19.86
N ALA A 564 -11.87 -7.52 -19.11
CA ALA A 564 -12.14 -7.62 -17.69
C ALA A 564 -11.16 -6.83 -16.83
N PRO A 565 -11.60 -6.24 -15.68
CA PRO A 565 -10.70 -5.62 -14.71
C PRO A 565 -9.60 -6.59 -14.27
N GLY A 566 -8.37 -6.09 -14.16
CA GLY A 566 -7.20 -6.90 -13.79
C GLY A 566 -6.57 -7.68 -14.95
N SER A 567 -7.25 -7.74 -16.11
CA SER A 567 -6.77 -8.41 -17.34
C SER A 567 -7.03 -7.55 -18.57
N PHE A 568 -7.02 -6.24 -18.42
CA PHE A 568 -7.20 -5.32 -19.53
C PHE A 568 -6.17 -5.55 -20.65
N LEU A 569 -6.60 -5.29 -21.87
CA LEU A 569 -5.71 -5.29 -23.04
C LEU A 569 -4.45 -4.47 -22.74
N PRO A 570 -3.22 -4.99 -22.94
CA PRO A 570 -1.99 -4.26 -22.65
C PRO A 570 -1.94 -2.87 -23.31
N ILE A 571 -1.35 -1.89 -22.65
CA ILE A 571 -1.32 -0.50 -23.19
C ILE A 571 -0.74 -0.43 -24.60
N PRO A 572 0.37 -1.10 -24.94
CA PRO A 572 0.91 -1.05 -26.32
C PRO A 572 -0.03 -1.65 -27.37
N ASP A 573 -0.98 -2.48 -26.96
CA ASP A 573 -1.93 -3.14 -27.88
C ASP A 573 -3.24 -2.35 -28.06
N VAL A 574 -3.44 -1.27 -27.28
CA VAL A 574 -4.63 -0.39 -27.40
C VAL A 574 -4.40 0.63 -28.52
N THR A 575 -5.30 0.65 -29.51
CA THR A 575 -5.27 1.68 -30.54
C THR A 575 -5.96 2.95 -30.05
N ILE A 576 -5.20 4.03 -29.91
CA ILE A 576 -5.72 5.36 -29.54
C ILE A 576 -6.08 6.09 -30.84
N THR A 577 -7.38 6.24 -31.11
CA THR A 577 -7.90 6.89 -32.33
C THR A 577 -7.92 8.41 -32.24
N GLY A 578 -7.85 8.97 -31.05
CA GLY A 578 -7.81 10.40 -30.81
C GLY A 578 -7.68 10.76 -29.33
N ILE A 579 -7.24 11.98 -29.08
CA ILE A 579 -7.05 12.54 -27.75
C ILE A 579 -7.72 13.90 -27.62
N THR A 580 -8.05 14.29 -26.39
CA THR A 580 -8.60 15.61 -26.09
C THR A 580 -7.51 16.68 -26.05
N ALA A 581 -7.88 17.96 -26.15
CA ALA A 581 -6.97 19.09 -25.97
C ALA A 581 -6.25 19.08 -24.61
N GLN A 582 -6.93 18.61 -23.56
CA GLN A 582 -6.34 18.51 -22.23
C GLN A 582 -5.31 17.36 -22.15
N GLU A 583 -5.60 16.21 -22.76
CA GLU A 583 -4.65 15.10 -22.85
C GLU A 583 -3.43 15.48 -23.67
N GLU A 584 -3.63 16.16 -24.80
CA GLU A 584 -2.53 16.68 -25.62
C GLU A 584 -1.64 17.64 -24.82
N SER A 585 -2.23 18.65 -24.19
CA SER A 585 -1.48 19.61 -23.35
C SER A 585 -0.69 18.92 -22.24
N THR A 586 -1.28 17.92 -21.59
CA THR A 586 -0.59 17.14 -20.54
C THR A 586 0.59 16.33 -21.12
N CYS A 587 0.40 15.70 -22.28
CA CYS A 587 1.47 14.98 -22.98
C CYS A 587 2.60 15.90 -23.40
N GLN A 588 2.27 17.06 -24.00
CA GLN A 588 3.25 18.06 -24.43
C GLN A 588 4.06 18.62 -23.26
N GLN A 589 3.40 18.95 -22.15
CA GLN A 589 4.08 19.42 -20.94
C GLN A 589 5.01 18.35 -20.37
N THR A 590 4.60 17.07 -20.37
CA THR A 590 5.43 15.96 -19.91
C THR A 590 6.63 15.77 -20.85
N ILE A 591 6.42 15.73 -22.16
CA ILE A 591 7.49 15.60 -23.16
C ILE A 591 8.49 16.74 -23.02
N GLN A 592 8.01 17.98 -22.94
CA GLN A 592 8.84 19.17 -22.81
C GLN A 592 9.69 19.12 -21.53
N HIS A 593 9.07 18.77 -20.40
CA HIS A 593 9.77 18.62 -19.12
C HIS A 593 10.91 17.61 -19.23
N TYR A 594 10.66 16.44 -19.84
CA TYR A 594 11.71 15.44 -20.03
C TYR A 594 12.79 15.88 -21.00
N GLN A 595 12.45 16.61 -22.05
CA GLN A 595 13.43 17.17 -22.99
C GLN A 595 14.33 18.21 -22.33
N ASP A 596 13.78 18.99 -21.42
CA ASP A 596 14.52 20.07 -20.76
C ASP A 596 15.36 19.58 -19.57
N HIS A 597 14.82 18.68 -18.76
CA HIS A 597 15.41 18.29 -17.46
C HIS A 597 16.00 16.88 -17.46
N TRP A 598 15.45 15.98 -18.29
CA TRP A 598 15.85 14.57 -18.32
C TRP A 598 16.32 14.18 -19.73
N LYS A 599 17.38 14.81 -20.18
CA LYS A 599 17.91 14.57 -21.54
C LYS A 599 18.16 13.10 -21.86
N GLN A 600 18.41 12.29 -20.84
CA GLN A 600 18.64 10.85 -20.94
C GLN A 600 17.87 10.14 -19.82
N MET A 601 17.48 8.89 -20.04
CA MET A 601 16.97 7.99 -19.01
C MET A 601 18.09 7.06 -18.57
N ASP A 602 18.38 7.06 -17.26
CA ASP A 602 19.50 6.29 -16.74
C ASP A 602 19.11 4.82 -16.59
N PRO A 603 19.77 3.90 -17.30
CA PRO A 603 19.48 2.49 -17.17
C PRO A 603 19.85 1.96 -15.79
N VAL A 604 19.08 0.97 -15.32
CA VAL A 604 19.29 0.31 -14.05
C VAL A 604 19.61 -1.15 -14.29
N MET A 605 20.70 -1.64 -13.69
CA MET A 605 21.09 -3.05 -13.74
C MET A 605 21.24 -3.60 -12.31
N ILE A 606 20.78 -4.83 -12.11
CA ILE A 606 20.87 -5.54 -10.83
C ILE A 606 21.29 -6.98 -11.09
N GLY A 607 22.45 -7.38 -10.54
CA GLY A 607 22.89 -8.76 -10.50
C GLY A 607 22.68 -9.32 -9.08
N MET A 608 22.05 -10.47 -8.96
CA MET A 608 21.86 -11.16 -7.69
C MET A 608 22.41 -12.57 -7.79
N LYS A 609 23.36 -12.87 -6.93
CA LYS A 609 23.99 -14.19 -6.81
C LYS A 609 23.58 -14.83 -5.48
N ARG A 610 23.09 -16.05 -5.56
CA ARG A 610 22.74 -16.88 -4.40
C ARG A 610 23.93 -17.75 -3.97
N GLN A 611 24.23 -17.77 -2.69
CA GLN A 611 25.24 -18.60 -2.06
C GLN A 611 24.61 -19.39 -0.92
N LYS A 612 24.80 -20.70 -0.88
CA LYS A 612 24.39 -21.50 0.28
C LYS A 612 25.40 -21.29 1.41
N LEU A 613 24.96 -20.97 2.63
CA LEU A 613 25.79 -20.76 3.79
C LEU A 613 25.96 -22.06 4.61
N ASP A 614 24.87 -22.81 4.77
CA ASP A 614 24.88 -24.05 5.55
C ASP A 614 23.83 -25.07 5.04
N GLY A 615 23.84 -26.29 5.60
CA GLY A 615 22.84 -27.31 5.31
C GLY A 615 21.46 -27.08 5.92
N LYS A 616 21.28 -26.02 6.70
CA LYS A 616 20.02 -25.70 7.43
C LYS A 616 19.10 -24.74 6.69
N GLY A 617 19.32 -24.51 5.40
CA GLY A 617 18.49 -23.63 4.58
C GLY A 617 18.87 -22.14 4.65
N ARG A 618 20.04 -21.81 5.22
CA ARG A 618 20.55 -20.45 5.17
C ARG A 618 21.21 -20.17 3.82
N GLU A 619 20.85 -19.05 3.25
CA GLU A 619 21.37 -18.58 1.96
C GLU A 619 21.81 -17.11 2.10
N ARG A 620 22.87 -16.74 1.38
CA ARG A 620 23.29 -15.34 1.20
C ARG A 620 22.98 -14.91 -0.20
N LEU A 621 22.27 -13.79 -0.32
CA LEU A 621 22.02 -13.10 -1.58
C LEU A 621 23.00 -11.95 -1.69
N VAL A 622 23.96 -12.08 -2.62
CA VAL A 622 24.89 -10.99 -2.97
C VAL A 622 24.26 -10.20 -4.11
N ILE A 623 23.88 -8.94 -3.83
CA ILE A 623 23.17 -8.08 -4.74
C ILE A 623 24.09 -6.91 -5.12
N ASP A 624 24.33 -6.75 -6.41
CA ASP A 624 25.00 -5.58 -6.98
C ASP A 624 24.03 -4.85 -7.89
N ALA A 625 23.63 -3.64 -7.49
CA ALA A 625 22.80 -2.79 -8.32
C ALA A 625 23.60 -1.56 -8.79
N ARG A 626 23.42 -1.16 -10.04
CA ARG A 626 24.08 0.00 -10.61
C ARG A 626 23.12 0.83 -11.45
N ILE A 627 23.31 2.15 -11.39
CA ILE A 627 22.73 3.12 -12.30
C ILE A 627 23.92 3.73 -13.05
N ALA A 628 24.02 3.45 -14.35
CA ALA A 628 25.12 3.90 -15.17
C ALA A 628 24.73 3.95 -16.67
N PRO A 629 24.95 5.08 -17.34
CA PRO A 629 25.43 6.36 -16.81
C PRO A 629 24.39 7.06 -15.94
N LEU A 630 24.84 7.82 -14.95
CA LEU A 630 24.01 8.63 -14.07
C LEU A 630 24.08 10.09 -14.52
N ASP A 631 22.93 10.72 -14.72
CA ASP A 631 22.85 12.17 -14.89
C ASP A 631 22.50 12.84 -13.54
N GLU A 632 23.47 13.48 -12.93
CA GLU A 632 23.35 14.08 -11.60
C GLU A 632 22.25 15.15 -11.52
N THR A 633 21.99 15.86 -12.60
CA THR A 633 21.00 16.95 -12.62
C THR A 633 19.59 16.49 -12.30
N LYS A 634 19.28 15.23 -12.55
CA LYS A 634 17.97 14.61 -12.28
C LYS A 634 17.71 14.36 -10.80
N TYR A 635 18.76 14.00 -10.06
CA TYR A 635 18.66 13.56 -8.67
C TYR A 635 18.84 14.70 -7.67
N GLY A 636 19.12 15.90 -8.15
CA GLY A 636 19.07 17.16 -7.44
C GLY A 636 19.84 17.13 -6.10
N ARG A 637 19.18 17.56 -5.04
CA ARG A 637 19.78 17.70 -3.71
C ARG A 637 20.34 16.42 -3.09
N TRP A 638 19.79 15.25 -3.42
CA TRP A 638 20.22 14.00 -2.81
C TRP A 638 21.66 13.63 -3.16
N VAL A 639 21.99 13.70 -4.45
CA VAL A 639 23.34 13.36 -4.92
C VAL A 639 24.36 14.40 -4.47
N SER A 640 23.96 15.66 -4.43
CA SER A 640 24.82 16.77 -4.00
C SER A 640 25.08 16.78 -2.49
N MET A 641 24.25 16.13 -1.67
CA MET A 641 24.47 15.99 -0.23
C MET A 641 25.55 14.97 0.12
N LEU A 642 25.79 13.97 -0.74
CA LEU A 642 26.78 12.93 -0.48
C LEU A 642 28.21 13.52 -0.58
N GLY A 643 29.01 13.25 0.45
CA GLY A 643 30.42 13.56 0.52
C GLY A 643 31.27 12.63 -0.36
N PRO A 644 32.59 12.72 -0.29
CA PRO A 644 33.49 11.78 -0.95
C PRO A 644 33.31 10.37 -0.34
N PRO A 645 33.53 9.29 -1.14
CA PRO A 645 33.53 7.94 -0.62
C PRO A 645 34.64 7.76 0.45
N ALA A 646 34.24 7.31 1.63
CA ALA A 646 35.17 7.15 2.75
C ALA A 646 35.77 5.74 2.73
N LYS A 647 37.12 5.65 2.88
CA LYS A 647 37.85 4.39 3.11
C LYS A 647 37.98 4.05 4.60
N TYR A 648 37.07 4.55 5.38
CA TYR A 648 36.93 4.23 6.80
C TYR A 648 35.47 3.98 7.15
N ARG A 649 35.28 3.35 8.29
CA ARG A 649 33.97 3.25 8.95
C ARG A 649 34.12 3.69 10.40
N ILE A 650 33.02 4.11 10.98
CA ILE A 650 32.91 4.29 12.41
C ILE A 650 32.62 2.93 13.02
N SER A 651 33.38 2.53 14.04
CA SER A 651 33.22 1.27 14.75
C SER A 651 31.79 1.13 15.25
N GLU A 652 31.29 -0.09 15.28
CA GLU A 652 29.96 -0.38 15.81
C GLU A 652 30.08 -0.73 17.30
N PRO A 653 29.50 0.11 18.19
CA PRO A 653 29.44 -0.24 19.60
C PRO A 653 28.77 -1.56 19.84
N ASP A 654 29.29 -2.33 20.82
CA ASP A 654 28.75 -3.64 21.20
C ASP A 654 27.26 -3.58 21.48
N GLY A 655 26.51 -4.55 20.96
CA GLY A 655 25.07 -4.64 21.11
C GLY A 655 24.26 -3.78 20.16
N ASN A 656 24.85 -3.15 19.13
CA ASN A 656 24.08 -2.57 18.03
C ASN A 656 23.47 -3.68 17.15
N VAL A 657 22.18 -3.54 16.86
CA VAL A 657 21.46 -4.42 15.92
C VAL A 657 21.24 -3.76 14.57
N ILE A 658 21.22 -2.43 14.52
CA ILE A 658 21.16 -1.63 13.29
C ILE A 658 22.21 -0.53 13.37
N SER A 659 22.99 -0.39 12.30
CA SER A 659 23.98 0.69 12.14
C SER A 659 23.86 1.28 10.74
N VAL A 660 23.82 2.60 10.66
CA VAL A 660 23.81 3.35 9.39
C VAL A 660 24.86 4.45 9.47
N GLN A 661 25.65 4.60 8.41
CA GLN A 661 26.66 5.67 8.31
C GLN A 661 26.55 6.33 6.95
N ALA A 662 26.69 7.66 6.90
CA ALA A 662 26.64 8.44 5.68
C ALA A 662 27.69 9.57 5.68
N SER A 663 28.54 9.59 4.67
CA SER A 663 29.44 10.70 4.40
C SER A 663 28.70 11.84 3.73
N LEU A 664 28.68 13.02 4.32
CA LEU A 664 27.99 14.22 3.85
C LEU A 664 28.99 15.31 3.44
N ARG A 665 28.65 15.97 2.33
CA ARG A 665 29.52 17.01 1.78
C ARG A 665 29.54 18.29 2.63
N GLY A 666 28.46 18.58 3.33
CA GLY A 666 28.30 19.91 3.95
C GLY A 666 27.98 21.00 2.94
N GLY A 667 27.72 22.21 3.41
CA GLY A 667 27.60 23.41 2.56
C GLY A 667 26.36 23.59 1.69
N LEU A 668 25.56 22.57 1.43
CA LEU A 668 24.48 22.63 0.44
C LEU A 668 23.17 23.22 0.96
N VAL A 669 22.80 22.83 2.18
CA VAL A 669 21.57 23.35 2.86
C VAL A 669 21.97 24.50 3.79
N PHE A 670 23.14 24.37 4.41
CA PHE A 670 23.74 25.33 5.31
C PHE A 670 25.19 25.56 4.87
N PRO A 671 25.53 26.71 4.28
CA PRO A 671 26.86 26.98 3.70
C PRO A 671 28.04 26.82 4.66
N ASP A 672 27.78 27.00 5.93
CA ASP A 672 28.76 26.97 7.04
C ASP A 672 28.99 25.57 7.66
N VAL A 673 28.23 24.54 7.19
CA VAL A 673 28.42 23.18 7.69
C VAL A 673 29.55 22.48 6.92
N PRO A 674 30.64 22.06 7.59
CA PRO A 674 31.75 21.37 6.93
C PRO A 674 31.40 19.91 6.57
N PRO A 675 32.21 19.26 5.71
CA PRO A 675 32.10 17.83 5.44
C PRO A 675 32.20 17.00 6.73
N HIS A 676 31.33 16.03 6.89
CA HIS A 676 31.27 15.18 8.08
C HIS A 676 30.57 13.84 7.78
N THR A 677 30.81 12.85 8.64
CA THR A 677 30.07 11.57 8.60
C THR A 677 29.01 11.59 9.68
N MET A 678 27.76 11.38 9.27
CA MET A 678 26.67 11.10 10.20
C MET A 678 26.52 9.60 10.40
N PHE A 679 26.17 9.18 11.60
CA PHE A 679 25.90 7.77 11.90
C PHE A 679 24.76 7.61 12.90
N LEU A 680 24.03 6.50 12.73
CA LEU A 680 22.89 6.10 13.57
C LEU A 680 23.16 4.69 14.07
N GLY A 681 22.89 4.43 15.35
CA GLY A 681 22.90 3.10 15.92
C GLY A 681 21.62 2.83 16.71
N ILE A 682 21.09 1.61 16.59
CA ILE A 682 20.00 1.07 17.43
C ILE A 682 20.56 -0.14 18.17
N ARG A 683 20.46 -0.12 19.51
CA ARG A 683 20.94 -1.21 20.36
C ARG A 683 19.91 -2.30 20.61
N ASP A 684 20.42 -3.48 20.91
CA ASP A 684 19.61 -4.62 21.33
C ASP A 684 19.09 -4.43 22.76
N SER A 685 18.00 -3.67 22.89
CA SER A 685 17.31 -3.52 24.15
C SER A 685 15.79 -3.48 23.93
N ILE A 686 15.05 -3.80 24.97
CA ILE A 686 13.58 -3.77 24.94
C ILE A 686 13.15 -2.34 25.27
N PRO A 687 12.53 -1.62 24.33
CA PRO A 687 11.90 -0.34 24.64
C PRO A 687 10.77 -0.54 25.65
N PRO A 688 10.44 0.47 26.49
CA PRO A 688 9.29 0.39 27.38
C PRO A 688 8.01 0.06 26.61
N THR A 689 7.28 -0.97 27.05
CA THR A 689 6.15 -1.55 26.32
C THR A 689 4.84 -0.74 26.40
N ASP A 690 4.78 0.35 27.17
CA ASP A 690 3.57 1.18 27.32
C ASP A 690 3.40 2.20 26.17
N LEU A 691 3.49 1.72 24.93
CA LEU A 691 3.22 2.52 23.74
C LEU A 691 1.71 2.68 23.53
N LYS A 692 1.08 3.66 24.17
CA LYS A 692 -0.20 4.20 23.70
C LYS A 692 0.05 4.96 22.40
N LEU A 693 -0.19 4.28 21.29
CA LEU A 693 0.15 4.74 19.94
C LEU A 693 -0.90 5.69 19.32
N ASP A 694 -1.59 6.50 20.07
CA ASP A 694 -2.63 7.40 19.58
C ASP A 694 -2.20 8.88 19.59
N GLY A 695 -2.36 9.56 18.44
CA GLY A 695 -2.27 11.04 18.32
C GLY A 695 -1.03 11.58 17.62
N LEU A 696 -0.96 12.92 17.51
CA LEU A 696 0.14 13.69 16.89
C LEU A 696 1.52 13.47 17.52
N PHE A 697 1.59 13.00 18.76
CA PHE A 697 2.81 12.64 19.47
C PHE A 697 3.32 11.23 19.21
N LYS A 698 2.64 10.46 18.33
CA LYS A 698 2.98 9.07 18.00
C LYS A 698 4.45 8.90 17.57
N THR A 699 4.88 9.71 16.60
CA THR A 699 6.24 9.66 16.05
C THR A 699 7.29 10.02 17.10
N TRP A 700 7.00 11.02 17.92
CA TRP A 700 7.89 11.47 18.99
C TRP A 700 8.00 10.44 20.12
N SER A 701 6.89 9.81 20.50
CA SER A 701 6.87 8.74 21.49
C SER A 701 7.68 7.53 21.04
N VAL A 702 7.54 7.11 19.77
CA VAL A 702 8.31 6.02 19.18
C VAL A 702 9.81 6.35 19.18
N LEU A 703 10.20 7.56 18.76
CA LEU A 703 11.59 8.01 18.78
C LEU A 703 12.17 8.01 20.21
N LYS A 704 11.40 8.52 21.18
CA LYS A 704 11.83 8.58 22.58
C LYS A 704 12.03 7.21 23.23
N THR A 705 11.25 6.22 22.80
CA THR A 705 11.33 4.86 23.33
C THR A 705 12.29 3.96 22.56
N THR A 706 12.72 4.37 21.36
CA THR A 706 13.68 3.61 20.56
C THR A 706 15.09 3.70 21.21
N PRO A 707 15.73 2.54 21.52
CA PRO A 707 17.05 2.53 22.16
C PRO A 707 18.15 2.86 21.14
N GLY A 708 18.15 4.09 20.62
CA GLY A 708 19.01 4.51 19.55
C GLY A 708 19.75 5.83 19.84
N TYR A 709 20.74 6.10 19.03
CA TYR A 709 21.51 7.32 19.03
C TYR A 709 21.83 7.75 17.60
N LEU A 710 21.96 9.05 17.40
CA LEU A 710 22.44 9.66 16.16
C LEU A 710 23.73 10.41 16.47
N GLY A 711 24.74 10.28 15.63
CA GLY A 711 26.02 10.95 15.84
C GLY A 711 26.60 11.57 14.58
N ALA A 712 27.66 12.37 14.79
CA ALA A 712 28.46 12.97 13.73
C ALA A 712 29.95 12.98 14.11
N TRP A 713 30.83 12.93 13.09
CA TRP A 713 32.28 13.00 13.20
C TRP A 713 32.86 13.60 11.90
N PRO A 714 33.97 14.35 11.93
CA PRO A 714 34.77 14.79 13.09
C PRO A 714 34.18 15.99 13.83
N GLN A 715 33.06 16.52 13.36
CA GLN A 715 32.41 17.69 13.90
C GLN A 715 30.90 17.42 14.02
N THR A 716 30.22 18.25 14.80
CA THR A 716 28.75 18.14 15.00
C THR A 716 27.95 18.30 13.71
N GLY A 717 28.46 19.05 12.73
CA GLY A 717 27.90 19.15 11.39
C GLY A 717 26.40 19.54 11.39
N LEU A 718 25.57 18.70 10.76
CA LEU A 718 24.13 18.91 10.68
C LEU A 718 23.42 18.76 12.03
N LEU A 719 24.03 18.12 13.03
CA LEU A 719 23.39 17.96 14.35
C LEU A 719 23.12 19.31 15.04
N ASP A 720 23.96 20.31 14.81
CA ASP A 720 23.78 21.67 15.36
C ASP A 720 22.65 22.45 14.64
N ARG A 721 22.24 21.99 13.48
CA ARG A 721 21.18 22.63 12.65
C ARG A 721 19.82 21.97 12.81
N LEU A 722 19.74 20.91 13.60
CA LEU A 722 18.45 20.31 13.94
C LEU A 722 17.66 21.30 14.80
N PRO A 723 16.33 21.44 14.60
CA PRO A 723 15.51 22.38 15.39
C PRO A 723 15.22 21.83 16.79
N LEU A 724 16.29 21.55 17.54
CA LEU A 724 16.25 20.95 18.88
C LEU A 724 16.19 21.98 20.02
N GLY A 725 16.26 23.27 19.69
CA GLY A 725 16.42 24.35 20.65
C GLY A 725 17.89 24.52 21.08
N LEU A 726 18.13 25.44 22.01
CA LEU A 726 19.48 25.68 22.54
C LEU A 726 19.86 24.59 23.54
N ALA A 727 21.03 23.97 23.34
CA ALA A 727 21.60 23.03 24.30
C ALA A 727 22.03 23.78 25.55
N GLY A 728 21.90 23.17 26.72
CA GLY A 728 22.55 23.59 27.94
C GLY A 728 24.09 23.52 27.78
N GLN A 729 24.83 24.21 28.67
CA GLN A 729 26.26 24.08 28.74
C GLN A 729 26.66 22.62 29.03
N PRO A 730 27.73 22.09 28.39
CA PRO A 730 28.23 20.76 28.71
C PRO A 730 28.66 20.66 30.18
N ASP A 731 28.29 19.56 30.83
CA ASP A 731 28.82 19.23 32.15
C ASP A 731 30.30 18.75 32.09
N ILE A 732 30.90 18.47 33.24
CA ILE A 732 32.30 17.99 33.34
C ILE A 732 32.55 16.66 32.60
N ASN A 733 31.48 15.90 32.30
CA ASN A 733 31.53 14.66 31.56
C ASN A 733 31.19 14.86 30.07
N GLY A 734 31.01 16.09 29.59
CA GLY A 734 30.68 16.41 28.19
C GLY A 734 29.24 16.15 27.81
N PHE A 735 28.28 16.04 28.75
CA PHE A 735 26.88 15.95 28.46
C PHE A 735 26.20 17.32 28.44
N SER A 736 25.36 17.55 27.44
CA SER A 736 24.50 18.71 27.32
C SER A 736 23.05 18.25 27.16
N GLN A 737 22.10 18.94 27.81
CA GLN A 737 20.69 18.63 27.71
C GLN A 737 19.99 19.63 26.78
N PHE A 738 19.15 19.11 25.87
CA PHE A 738 18.25 19.88 25.03
C PHE A 738 16.84 19.86 25.59
N PRO A 739 15.98 20.79 25.16
CA PRO A 739 14.53 20.70 25.40
C PRO A 739 13.96 19.34 24.96
N LEU A 740 12.83 18.95 25.52
CA LEU A 740 12.12 17.69 25.19
C LEU A 740 12.85 16.41 25.64
N GLY A 741 13.90 16.51 26.48
CA GLY A 741 14.58 15.37 27.08
C GLY A 741 15.61 14.69 26.17
N LEU A 742 16.08 15.38 25.14
CA LEU A 742 17.20 14.91 24.33
C LEU A 742 18.52 15.29 24.99
N TRP A 743 19.51 14.40 24.88
CA TRP A 743 20.85 14.60 25.42
C TRP A 743 21.89 14.54 24.31
N ARG A 744 23.00 15.26 24.48
CA ARG A 744 24.20 15.20 23.65
C ARG A 744 25.38 14.79 24.54
N LYS A 745 26.25 13.94 24.01
CA LYS A 745 27.56 13.62 24.53
C LYS A 745 28.61 13.94 23.47
N GLN A 746 29.64 14.72 23.84
CA GLN A 746 30.80 15.01 23.00
C GLN A 746 32.04 14.33 23.59
N THR A 747 32.91 13.81 22.69
CA THR A 747 34.20 13.21 23.06
C THR A 747 35.36 14.07 22.56
N GLY A 748 36.54 13.92 23.19
CA GLY A 748 37.75 14.63 22.77
C GLY A 748 38.21 14.28 21.35
N ASP A 749 37.81 13.11 20.83
CA ASP A 749 38.19 12.63 19.49
C ASP A 749 37.25 13.14 18.38
N GLY A 750 36.42 14.13 18.67
CA GLY A 750 35.55 14.78 17.71
C GLY A 750 34.20 14.08 17.44
N PHE A 751 33.85 13.03 18.17
CA PHE A 751 32.53 12.43 18.09
C PHE A 751 31.50 13.24 18.87
N SER A 752 30.33 13.44 18.26
CA SER A 752 29.15 14.00 18.92
C SER A 752 27.99 13.06 18.74
N VAL A 753 27.38 12.61 19.83
CA VAL A 753 26.21 11.71 19.80
C VAL A 753 25.04 12.31 20.55
N ILE A 754 23.83 12.17 19.99
CA ILE A 754 22.57 12.61 20.58
C ILE A 754 21.61 11.45 20.75
N GLY A 755 20.80 11.49 21.80
CA GLY A 755 19.79 10.47 22.09
C GLY A 755 18.95 10.84 23.30
N PHE A 756 17.93 10.04 23.57
CA PHE A 756 17.03 10.30 24.71
C PHE A 756 17.51 9.67 26.03
N ASP A 757 18.43 8.71 25.95
CA ASP A 757 18.99 8.06 27.15
C ASP A 757 20.47 8.45 27.35
N PRO A 758 20.81 9.27 28.35
CA PRO A 758 22.16 9.67 28.60
C PRO A 758 23.07 8.50 29.04
N ARG A 759 22.51 7.45 29.65
CA ARG A 759 23.28 6.24 30.04
C ARG A 759 23.72 5.48 28.77
N LEU A 760 22.84 5.36 27.77
CA LEU A 760 23.18 4.81 26.48
C LEU A 760 24.32 5.60 25.84
N LEU A 761 24.23 6.92 25.78
CA LEU A 761 25.27 7.78 25.20
C LEU A 761 26.61 7.63 25.94
N GLY A 762 26.56 7.48 27.26
CA GLY A 762 27.75 7.22 28.10
C GLY A 762 28.44 5.88 27.80
N GLN A 763 27.69 4.86 27.44
CA GLN A 763 28.21 3.55 27.04
C GLN A 763 28.72 3.52 25.60
N VAL A 764 28.06 4.21 24.69
CA VAL A 764 28.35 4.22 23.25
C VAL A 764 29.57 5.09 22.93
N ALA A 765 29.62 6.32 23.44
CA ALA A 765 30.61 7.29 23.04
C ALA A 765 32.07 6.81 23.20
N PRO A 766 32.47 6.09 24.30
CA PRO A 766 33.85 5.58 24.45
C PRO A 766 34.23 4.45 23.46
N GLN A 767 33.25 3.78 22.86
CA GLN A 767 33.50 2.69 21.91
C GLN A 767 33.61 3.16 20.45
N LEU A 768 33.30 4.43 20.19
CA LEU A 768 33.38 4.99 18.85
C LEU A 768 34.84 5.21 18.44
N LYS A 769 35.21 4.58 17.32
CA LYS A 769 36.57 4.68 16.73
C LYS A 769 36.47 4.71 15.22
N ILE A 770 37.50 5.21 14.57
CA ILE A 770 37.61 5.16 13.10
C ILE A 770 38.42 3.91 12.73
N GLU A 771 37.81 3.05 11.91
CA GLU A 771 38.43 1.82 11.39
C GLU A 771 38.63 1.93 9.88
N PRO A 772 39.80 1.58 9.35
CA PRO A 772 40.04 1.57 7.91
C PRO A 772 39.20 0.47 7.26
N THR A 773 38.79 0.67 6.00
CA THR A 773 38.05 -0.33 5.18
C THR A 773 38.69 -0.45 3.82
N GLU A 774 38.67 -1.66 3.26
CA GLU A 774 39.18 -1.95 1.91
C GLU A 774 38.34 -1.26 0.82
N THR A 775 37.03 -1.24 0.98
CA THR A 775 36.10 -0.65 0.02
C THR A 775 35.67 0.76 0.44
N ALA A 776 35.80 1.73 -0.46
CA ALA A 776 35.29 3.07 -0.23
C ALA A 776 33.78 3.10 -0.38
N ALA A 777 33.07 3.78 0.53
CA ALA A 777 31.62 3.98 0.42
C ALA A 777 31.17 5.31 1.03
N GLN A 778 30.08 5.85 0.51
CA GLN A 778 29.45 7.04 1.06
C GLN A 778 28.38 6.72 2.08
N VAL A 779 27.65 5.60 1.87
CA VAL A 779 26.66 5.11 2.83
C VAL A 779 26.96 3.65 3.14
N ARG A 780 26.91 3.30 4.42
CA ARG A 780 27.02 1.92 4.91
C ARG A 780 25.82 1.62 5.80
N ILE A 781 25.23 0.46 5.62
CA ILE A 781 24.10 -0.01 6.42
C ILE A 781 24.44 -1.42 6.86
N ARG A 782 24.28 -1.70 8.16
CA ARG A 782 24.37 -3.04 8.72
C ARG A 782 23.14 -3.31 9.59
N VAL A 783 22.54 -4.45 9.40
CA VAL A 783 21.45 -4.96 10.24
C VAL A 783 21.85 -6.39 10.62
N GLY A 784 22.01 -6.65 11.90
CA GLY A 784 22.34 -7.98 12.43
C GLY A 784 21.15 -8.95 12.36
N ASP A 785 21.34 -10.16 12.83
CA ASP A 785 20.24 -11.13 12.97
C ASP A 785 19.26 -10.66 14.04
N LEU A 786 18.13 -10.13 13.60
CA LEU A 786 17.08 -9.62 14.49
C LEU A 786 16.26 -10.73 15.14
N SER A 787 16.32 -11.97 14.64
CA SER A 787 15.43 -13.06 15.13
C SER A 787 15.74 -13.49 16.55
N GLN A 788 16.99 -13.34 17.00
CA GLN A 788 17.47 -13.67 18.34
C GLN A 788 17.65 -12.44 19.24
N ALA A 789 17.49 -11.23 18.68
CA ALA A 789 17.68 -9.99 19.40
C ALA A 789 16.52 -9.71 20.37
N ARG A 790 16.80 -9.06 21.49
CA ARG A 790 15.78 -8.52 22.41
C ARG A 790 14.88 -7.52 21.70
N PHE A 791 15.45 -6.78 20.75
CA PHE A 791 14.72 -5.83 19.88
C PHE A 791 13.63 -6.51 19.05
N ALA A 792 13.70 -7.84 18.80
CA ALA A 792 12.66 -8.61 18.12
C ALA A 792 11.28 -8.48 18.81
N GLN A 793 11.24 -8.37 20.14
CA GLN A 793 9.98 -8.20 20.88
C GLN A 793 9.26 -6.91 20.48
N TRP A 794 10.02 -5.84 20.28
CA TRP A 794 9.46 -4.55 19.83
C TRP A 794 8.96 -4.63 18.38
N ILE A 795 9.72 -5.28 17.48
CA ILE A 795 9.27 -5.54 16.10
C ILE A 795 7.98 -6.35 16.11
N ASN A 796 7.91 -7.41 16.93
CA ASN A 796 6.71 -8.24 17.08
C ASN A 796 5.51 -7.40 17.56
N ALA A 797 5.72 -6.51 18.56
CA ALA A 797 4.68 -5.66 19.08
C ALA A 797 4.08 -4.74 18.01
N LEU A 798 4.92 -4.02 17.28
CA LEU A 798 4.48 -3.12 16.21
C LEU A 798 3.79 -3.88 15.08
N ASN A 799 4.36 -5.01 14.66
CA ASN A 799 3.76 -5.82 13.61
C ASN A 799 2.43 -6.46 14.03
N TYR A 800 2.34 -6.97 15.26
CA TYR A 800 1.11 -7.57 15.78
C TYR A 800 -0.02 -6.55 15.81
N GLU A 801 0.24 -5.35 16.35
CA GLU A 801 -0.79 -4.31 16.41
C GLU A 801 -1.24 -3.89 15.01
N ARG A 802 -0.32 -3.73 14.06
CA ARG A 802 -0.67 -3.44 12.65
C ARG A 802 -1.44 -4.60 12.01
N ALA A 803 -1.00 -5.84 12.24
CA ALA A 803 -1.68 -7.02 11.72
C ALA A 803 -3.10 -7.17 12.29
N ARG A 804 -3.27 -6.87 13.57
CA ARG A 804 -4.58 -6.85 14.24
C ARG A 804 -5.50 -5.80 13.62
N GLN A 805 -5.02 -4.56 13.48
CA GLN A 805 -5.80 -3.49 12.84
C GLN A 805 -6.23 -3.86 11.42
N THR A 806 -5.32 -4.38 10.61
CA THR A 806 -5.62 -4.80 9.23
C THR A 806 -6.63 -5.95 9.18
N SER A 807 -6.48 -6.94 10.06
CA SER A 807 -7.41 -8.06 10.15
C SER A 807 -8.81 -7.61 10.56
N THR A 808 -8.91 -6.70 11.56
CA THR A 808 -10.17 -6.08 11.97
C THR A 808 -10.77 -5.25 10.84
N GLY A 809 -9.95 -4.48 10.09
CA GLY A 809 -10.39 -3.72 8.93
C GLY A 809 -11.06 -4.59 7.87
N ASN A 810 -10.52 -5.78 7.57
CA ASN A 810 -11.14 -6.73 6.66
C ASN A 810 -12.49 -7.26 7.18
N ILE A 811 -12.58 -7.57 8.47
CA ILE A 811 -13.84 -7.99 9.10
C ILE A 811 -14.90 -6.87 9.00
N HIS A 812 -14.49 -5.62 9.26
CA HIS A 812 -15.38 -4.45 9.11
C HIS A 812 -15.85 -4.27 7.66
N LEU A 813 -15.00 -4.53 6.65
CA LEU A 813 -15.42 -4.48 5.25
C LEU A 813 -16.51 -5.51 4.96
N LEU A 814 -16.33 -6.76 5.43
CA LEU A 814 -17.33 -7.83 5.26
C LEU A 814 -18.64 -7.47 5.95
N HIS A 815 -18.56 -6.93 7.16
CA HIS A 815 -19.72 -6.44 7.89
C HIS A 815 -20.40 -5.26 7.19
N LEU A 816 -19.63 -4.32 6.64
CA LEU A 816 -20.13 -3.16 5.90
C LEU A 816 -20.95 -3.56 4.68
N LEU A 817 -20.49 -4.57 3.91
CA LEU A 817 -21.24 -5.11 2.77
C LEU A 817 -22.58 -5.70 3.20
N THR A 818 -22.63 -6.41 4.31
CA THR A 818 -23.87 -6.93 4.85
C THR A 818 -24.79 -5.82 5.36
N GLN A 819 -24.25 -4.89 6.16
CA GLN A 819 -25.04 -3.86 6.81
C GLN A 819 -25.56 -2.80 5.83
N GLN A 820 -24.75 -2.38 4.85
CA GLN A 820 -25.07 -1.23 3.98
C GLN A 820 -25.66 -1.66 2.62
N PHE A 821 -25.36 -2.88 2.18
CA PHE A 821 -25.83 -3.39 0.89
C PHE A 821 -26.71 -4.64 0.99
N GLY A 822 -27.10 -5.05 2.21
CA GLY A 822 -27.95 -6.22 2.39
C GLY A 822 -27.35 -7.54 1.86
N VAL A 823 -26.02 -7.58 1.63
CA VAL A 823 -25.34 -8.77 1.14
C VAL A 823 -25.39 -9.86 2.20
N PRO A 824 -25.86 -11.08 1.89
CA PRO A 824 -25.81 -12.19 2.84
C PRO A 824 -24.38 -12.40 3.35
N ARG A 825 -24.20 -12.60 4.66
CA ARG A 825 -22.87 -12.77 5.26
C ARG A 825 -22.04 -13.86 4.57
N SER A 826 -22.67 -14.96 4.18
CA SER A 826 -22.01 -16.04 3.45
C SER A 826 -21.45 -15.64 2.08
N GLN A 827 -21.96 -14.57 1.47
CA GLN A 827 -21.54 -14.07 0.15
C GLN A 827 -20.61 -12.85 0.24
N SER A 828 -20.53 -12.19 1.41
CA SER A 828 -19.81 -10.94 1.56
C SER A 828 -18.31 -11.07 1.27
N MET A 829 -17.70 -12.22 1.57
CA MET A 829 -16.30 -12.51 1.23
C MET A 829 -16.08 -12.50 -0.28
N THR A 830 -16.85 -13.27 -1.01
CA THR A 830 -16.74 -13.39 -2.48
C THR A 830 -16.94 -12.04 -3.16
N ILE A 831 -17.94 -11.27 -2.71
CA ILE A 831 -18.21 -9.93 -3.25
C ILE A 831 -17.07 -8.95 -2.91
N ALA A 832 -16.53 -9.00 -1.70
CA ALA A 832 -15.39 -8.16 -1.31
C ALA A 832 -14.16 -8.47 -2.17
N GLU A 833 -13.83 -9.75 -2.37
CA GLU A 833 -12.69 -10.19 -3.17
C GLU A 833 -12.86 -9.83 -4.65
N ASP A 834 -14.07 -9.92 -5.20
CA ASP A 834 -14.35 -9.50 -6.57
C ASP A 834 -14.22 -7.97 -6.73
N LEU A 835 -14.77 -7.18 -5.82
CA LEU A 835 -14.64 -5.72 -5.83
C LEU A 835 -13.18 -5.26 -5.72
N LEU A 836 -12.39 -5.94 -4.89
CA LEU A 836 -10.98 -5.59 -4.66
C LEU A 836 -10.04 -6.20 -5.71
N GLN A 837 -10.50 -7.20 -6.48
CA GLN A 837 -9.69 -8.00 -7.41
C GLN A 837 -8.49 -8.67 -6.70
N ALA A 838 -8.68 -9.03 -5.43
CA ALA A 838 -7.68 -9.61 -4.55
C ALA A 838 -8.37 -10.45 -3.47
N ARG A 839 -7.71 -11.48 -2.98
CA ARG A 839 -8.21 -12.26 -1.84
C ARG A 839 -7.99 -11.49 -0.54
N LEU A 840 -8.96 -11.58 0.38
CA LEU A 840 -8.78 -11.09 1.75
C LEU A 840 -7.85 -12.05 2.49
N ALA A 841 -6.71 -11.54 2.95
CA ALA A 841 -5.73 -12.30 3.70
C ALA A 841 -5.72 -11.85 5.16
N CYS A 842 -5.75 -12.81 6.08
CA CYS A 842 -5.59 -12.50 7.48
C CYS A 842 -4.13 -12.19 7.81
N SER A 843 -3.85 -10.96 8.20
CA SER A 843 -2.51 -10.51 8.56
C SER A 843 -1.97 -11.17 9.85
N LEU A 844 -2.82 -11.84 10.61
CA LEU A 844 -2.45 -12.61 11.80
C LEU A 844 -2.11 -14.09 11.48
N GLY A 845 -2.07 -14.46 10.20
CA GLY A 845 -1.72 -15.82 9.76
C GLY A 845 -2.87 -16.83 9.81
N GLY A 846 -4.10 -16.40 10.13
CA GLY A 846 -5.30 -17.26 10.15
C GLY A 846 -6.16 -17.10 8.89
N GLU A 847 -7.39 -17.62 8.99
CA GLU A 847 -8.44 -17.52 7.97
C GLU A 847 -9.62 -16.73 8.52
N TYR A 848 -10.39 -16.11 7.63
CA TYR A 848 -11.70 -15.53 8.00
C TYR A 848 -12.77 -16.60 7.90
N LYS A 849 -13.52 -16.77 8.99
CA LYS A 849 -14.63 -17.74 9.10
C LYS A 849 -15.88 -17.09 9.68
N LEU A 850 -17.03 -17.64 9.30
CA LEU A 850 -18.29 -17.30 9.93
C LEU A 850 -18.48 -18.16 11.17
N ALA A 851 -18.79 -17.53 12.29
CA ALA A 851 -19.23 -18.21 13.49
C ALA A 851 -20.69 -17.84 13.79
N THR A 852 -21.45 -18.81 14.24
CA THR A 852 -22.77 -18.56 14.83
C THR A 852 -22.58 -18.33 16.32
N THR A 853 -23.01 -17.17 16.78
CA THR A 853 -23.01 -16.87 18.23
C THR A 853 -24.05 -17.72 18.96
N PRO A 854 -23.96 -17.91 20.29
CA PRO A 854 -24.97 -18.64 21.06
C PRO A 854 -26.40 -18.14 20.83
N ASN A 855 -26.56 -16.90 20.44
CA ASN A 855 -27.85 -16.24 20.19
C ASN A 855 -28.33 -16.35 18.73
N GLY A 856 -27.73 -17.24 17.90
CA GLY A 856 -28.13 -17.49 16.52
C GLY A 856 -27.68 -16.43 15.51
N SER A 857 -27.04 -15.34 15.93
CA SER A 857 -26.46 -14.37 14.99
C SER A 857 -25.12 -14.89 14.42
N THR A 858 -24.84 -14.61 13.15
CA THR A 858 -23.56 -14.97 12.53
C THR A 858 -22.63 -13.77 12.50
N ARG A 859 -21.34 -13.99 12.72
CA ARG A 859 -20.31 -12.95 12.57
C ARG A 859 -19.06 -13.47 11.90
N TRP A 860 -18.36 -12.60 11.19
CA TRP A 860 -17.02 -12.88 10.70
C TRP A 860 -15.99 -12.75 11.82
N TYR A 861 -15.04 -13.67 11.86
CA TYR A 861 -13.89 -13.61 12.77
C TYR A 861 -12.64 -14.16 12.09
N SER A 862 -11.48 -13.82 12.63
CA SER A 862 -10.20 -14.36 12.18
C SER A 862 -9.76 -15.50 13.11
N THR A 863 -9.37 -16.63 12.53
CA THR A 863 -8.82 -17.77 13.32
C THR A 863 -7.41 -17.50 13.84
N GLY A 864 -6.69 -16.52 13.27
CA GLY A 864 -5.36 -16.10 13.71
C GLY A 864 -5.37 -15.12 14.90
N GLY A 865 -6.55 -14.65 15.30
CA GLY A 865 -6.72 -13.76 16.44
C GLY A 865 -7.53 -14.44 17.55
N PRO A 866 -7.30 -14.12 18.81
CA PRO A 866 -8.14 -14.62 19.88
C PRO A 866 -9.57 -14.08 19.74
N THR A 867 -10.54 -14.95 19.92
CA THR A 867 -11.94 -14.58 20.04
C THR A 867 -12.15 -13.79 21.35
N GLY A 868 -12.31 -12.46 21.23
CA GLY A 868 -12.43 -11.59 22.40
C GLY A 868 -11.06 -11.11 22.88
N VAL A 869 -10.82 -9.87 22.64
CA VAL A 869 -9.70 -9.03 22.97
C VAL A 869 -8.74 -9.55 24.04
N PRO A 870 -7.49 -9.83 23.69
CA PRO A 870 -6.43 -9.45 24.57
C PRO A 870 -5.49 -8.45 23.91
N ALA A 871 -5.24 -7.38 24.64
CA ALA A 871 -4.18 -6.45 24.38
C ALA A 871 -2.77 -7.10 24.49
N ARG A 872 -2.67 -8.43 24.68
CA ARG A 872 -1.39 -9.13 24.85
C ARG A 872 -1.03 -9.87 23.57
N ILE A 873 0.19 -9.63 23.12
CA ILE A 873 0.80 -10.32 21.99
C ILE A 873 0.92 -11.82 22.34
N PRO A 874 0.45 -12.74 21.49
CA PRO A 874 0.69 -14.17 21.68
C PRO A 874 2.19 -14.47 21.79
N LYS A 875 2.56 -15.35 22.72
CA LYS A 875 3.98 -15.67 22.96
C LYS A 875 4.67 -16.32 21.75
N ASP A 876 3.89 -16.96 20.92
CA ASP A 876 4.30 -17.65 19.68
C ASP A 876 4.22 -16.77 18.43
N TYR A 877 3.75 -15.50 18.57
CA TYR A 877 3.69 -14.59 17.43
C TYR A 877 5.09 -14.16 16.99
N GLN A 878 5.35 -14.34 15.69
CA GLN A 878 6.56 -13.87 15.04
C GLN A 878 6.22 -13.02 13.82
N ALA A 879 6.76 -11.79 13.79
CA ALA A 879 6.63 -10.92 12.63
C ALA A 879 7.25 -11.57 11.37
N PRO A 880 6.66 -11.46 10.19
CA PRO A 880 7.16 -12.10 8.96
C PRO A 880 8.63 -11.85 8.69
N LEU A 881 9.10 -10.62 8.84
CA LEU A 881 10.51 -10.28 8.67
C LEU A 881 11.43 -11.13 9.54
N LEU A 882 11.07 -11.37 10.79
CA LEU A 882 11.88 -12.15 11.72
C LEU A 882 11.91 -13.65 11.38
N SER A 883 10.98 -14.15 10.59
CA SER A 883 10.93 -15.55 10.21
C SER A 883 12.02 -15.96 9.21
N TRP A 884 12.47 -15.02 8.37
CA TRP A 884 13.39 -15.32 7.27
C TRP A 884 14.67 -14.47 7.27
N PHE A 885 14.63 -13.23 7.80
CA PHE A 885 15.77 -12.32 7.79
C PHE A 885 16.83 -12.72 8.82
N ARG A 886 18.11 -12.80 8.41
CA ARG A 886 19.24 -13.20 9.26
C ARG A 886 20.40 -12.21 9.24
N GLY A 887 20.33 -11.16 8.42
CA GLY A 887 21.31 -10.09 8.39
C GLY A 887 21.36 -9.35 7.06
N LEU A 888 21.82 -8.12 7.09
CA LEU A 888 22.05 -7.29 5.92
C LEU A 888 23.32 -6.46 6.12
N GLU A 889 24.23 -6.54 5.17
CA GLU A 889 25.33 -5.56 5.02
C GLU A 889 25.18 -4.90 3.66
N SER A 890 25.22 -3.58 3.62
CA SER A 890 25.08 -2.85 2.37
C SER A 890 25.96 -1.60 2.34
N SER A 891 26.49 -1.32 1.16
CA SER A 891 27.25 -0.10 0.89
C SER A 891 26.78 0.56 -0.40
N LEU A 892 26.67 1.90 -0.38
CA LEU A 892 26.36 2.70 -1.54
C LEU A 892 27.54 3.59 -1.86
N THR A 893 27.97 3.57 -3.11
CA THR A 893 29.08 4.35 -3.61
C THR A 893 28.67 5.07 -4.88
N ARG A 894 28.92 6.36 -4.94
CA ARG A 894 28.86 7.15 -6.16
C ARG A 894 30.29 7.44 -6.60
N GLN A 895 30.60 7.08 -7.82
CA GLN A 895 31.91 7.34 -8.43
C GLN A 895 31.71 7.79 -9.88
N GLY A 896 32.16 9.01 -10.20
CA GLY A 896 31.93 9.60 -11.51
C GLY A 896 30.44 9.66 -11.86
N ASN A 897 30.10 9.14 -13.03
CA ASN A 897 28.73 9.10 -13.57
C ASN A 897 27.98 7.79 -13.24
N GLN A 898 28.30 7.14 -12.13
CA GLN A 898 27.58 5.93 -11.71
C GLN A 898 27.32 5.89 -10.21
N VAL A 899 26.23 5.27 -9.85
CA VAL A 899 25.88 4.89 -8.47
C VAL A 899 25.91 3.37 -8.39
N MET A 900 26.55 2.86 -7.37
CA MET A 900 26.73 1.44 -7.10
C MET A 900 26.20 1.12 -5.71
N LEU A 901 25.34 0.13 -5.62
CA LEU A 901 24.87 -0.49 -4.39
C LEU A 901 25.44 -1.92 -4.36
N HIS A 902 26.16 -2.26 -3.30
CA HIS A 902 26.52 -3.63 -2.97
C HIS A 902 25.81 -4.03 -1.69
N ALA A 903 25.12 -5.17 -1.69
CA ALA A 903 24.43 -5.69 -0.51
C ALA A 903 24.62 -7.18 -0.36
N GLN A 904 24.79 -7.64 0.89
CA GLN A 904 24.76 -9.05 1.28
C GLN A 904 23.58 -9.25 2.23
N LEU A 905 22.59 -10.01 1.78
CA LEU A 905 21.37 -10.29 2.54
C LEU A 905 21.36 -11.76 2.91
N ASP A 906 21.45 -12.05 4.20
CA ASP A 906 21.35 -13.40 4.74
C ASP A 906 19.90 -13.73 5.03
N ILE A 907 19.43 -14.85 4.46
CA ILE A 907 18.07 -15.34 4.60
C ILE A 907 18.05 -16.77 5.11
N GLU A 908 17.00 -17.12 5.82
CA GLU A 908 16.70 -18.51 6.19
C GLU A 908 15.36 -18.91 5.57
N ARG A 909 15.36 -19.96 4.80
CA ARG A 909 14.13 -20.47 4.20
C ARG A 909 13.43 -21.42 5.17
N LYS A 910 12.11 -21.33 5.23
CA LYS A 910 11.31 -22.36 5.90
C LYS A 910 11.62 -23.69 5.19
N ASN A 911 12.19 -24.66 5.92
CA ASN A 911 12.33 -25.99 5.39
C ASN A 911 10.93 -26.45 4.97
N SER A 912 10.66 -26.47 3.67
CA SER A 912 9.56 -27.26 3.16
C SER A 912 9.95 -28.71 3.43
N SER A 913 9.49 -29.24 4.55
CA SER A 913 9.47 -30.69 4.73
C SER A 913 8.70 -31.26 3.56
N ASN A 914 9.45 -31.86 2.62
CA ASN A 914 9.09 -32.66 1.43
C ASN A 914 8.04 -32.08 0.48
#